data_f9ae6520c5d3ec1ce89557edca844c2a
#
_entry.id   f9ae6520c5d3ec1ce89557edca844c2a
#
_cell.length_a   1.000
_cell.length_b   1.000
_cell.length_c   1.000
_cell.angle_alpha   90.00
_cell.angle_beta   90.00
_cell.angle_gamma   90.00
#
_symmetry.space_group_name_H-M   'P 1'
#
loop_
_entity.id
_entity.type
_entity.pdbx_description
1 polymer ?
#
loop_
_entity_poly.entity_id
_entity_poly.type
_entity_poly.pdbx_seq_one_letter_code
_entity_poly.pdbx_strand_id
1 'polypeptide(L)'
;MKFEGIIKSIIYRNEENGYTVLSLETSDSPITCTGIMPFFNENDQIILEGELIYHDKYGEQINVENARIKKPSGKKAIISYLSSGNIDSIGKKTAELIYEKFGDQAIDIVFNNPSKLLSIQGIGKKKLEKIKESTLEAKDSREALLYLQGLNISFNLANKIYKAYGDNTISIVKTNPYKLSEDISGIGFVMADNIAINMQMKNDSKFRISAALSYILKNDAEMSGSCAIKKENLIDKTFDLIKVDKNKINEQINEDLLKSKIQIIKIDEGEFVYDKDIYKAEKSTAINLSRLQNEKYIFDIKINEDLDAFSKEQEIAIKEAFNNMLLVITGGPGTGKTTIIKAICNILDENGLKFNLAAPTGRAAKRMQESTENSALTIHRLIGIKPDSPIPEYNEENPLECDYVIVDEASMIDIKLMDKLLKSLSTNTALILVGDHNQLPSVGPGNVLKDILDTDIKSVRLKKIFRQAKESNIVVNAHRINDGLYPILNQKNKDFFFIDSNTKNFEKNLLDLVKFRLPNYYKLDPIDDIQILAPGKKSLWGVVNINNLCQNELNKNPNSIKINNKIFKLNDKVMQVRNNYDLISLDPGNFEDGVYNGDIGRIIDIDKEREELKVEFYDGNIVSYKKEDIKDLDLSYAITIHKSQGSEFDCVLIPMMNAAYMLLNRNLLYTAITRAKKLVILLGEKRILKQMVRNNNESKRLTNLSFWIKELSEALKWLMIYYFWMIICAFFARKRRGKNFSCVKIAFQNLIMLTMNLKF
;
A
#
# COMPACT_ATOMS: atom_id res chain seq x y z
N MET A 1 -7.34 11.90 42.88
CA MET A 1 -8.39 11.32 43.77
C MET A 1 -8.72 9.92 43.31
N LYS A 2 -9.36 9.10 44.21
CA LYS A 2 -9.74 7.72 43.87
C LYS A 2 -11.26 7.62 43.85
N PHE A 3 -11.81 7.12 42.76
CA PHE A 3 -13.25 6.99 42.53
C PHE A 3 -13.56 5.52 42.25
N GLU A 4 -14.67 5.04 42.80
CA GLU A 4 -15.13 3.68 42.58
C GLU A 4 -16.60 3.71 42.15
N GLY A 5 -16.96 2.92 41.14
CA GLY A 5 -18.33 2.85 40.67
C GLY A 5 -18.55 1.78 39.61
N ILE A 6 -19.78 1.74 39.11
CA ILE A 6 -20.17 0.84 38.01
C ILE A 6 -20.36 1.66 36.72
N ILE A 7 -19.84 1.17 35.61
CA ILE A 7 -20.03 1.84 34.32
C ILE A 7 -21.48 1.72 33.90
N LYS A 8 -22.16 2.85 33.81
CA LYS A 8 -23.57 2.93 33.42
C LYS A 8 -23.72 2.90 31.90
N SER A 9 -22.88 3.65 31.21
CA SER A 9 -22.82 3.69 29.72
C SER A 9 -21.48 4.20 29.24
N ILE A 10 -21.11 3.76 28.04
CA ILE A 10 -19.95 4.26 27.34
C ILE A 10 -20.44 5.26 26.29
N ILE A 11 -20.20 6.56 26.54
CA ILE A 11 -20.70 7.67 25.72
C ILE A 11 -19.88 7.78 24.40
N TYR A 12 -18.56 7.62 24.52
CA TYR A 12 -17.64 7.66 23.38
C TYR A 12 -16.41 6.84 23.67
N ARG A 13 -15.88 6.20 22.64
CA ARG A 13 -14.61 5.50 22.70
C ARG A 13 -13.87 5.61 21.37
N ASN A 14 -12.62 5.98 21.45
CA ASN A 14 -11.71 5.92 20.31
C ASN A 14 -10.93 4.59 20.39
N GLU A 15 -11.16 3.71 19.43
CA GLU A 15 -10.55 2.38 19.40
C GLU A 15 -9.05 2.42 19.07
N GLU A 16 -8.56 3.49 18.46
CA GLU A 16 -7.14 3.61 18.08
C GLU A 16 -6.24 4.02 19.25
N ASN A 17 -6.70 4.95 20.10
CA ASN A 17 -5.87 5.50 21.18
C ASN A 17 -6.40 5.19 22.58
N GLY A 18 -7.55 4.50 22.72
CA GLY A 18 -8.15 4.13 23.99
C GLY A 18 -8.82 5.30 24.75
N TYR A 19 -8.90 6.50 24.14
CA TYR A 19 -9.61 7.62 24.78
C TYR A 19 -11.09 7.30 24.91
N THR A 20 -11.56 7.28 26.14
CA THR A 20 -12.92 6.86 26.48
C THR A 20 -13.63 7.97 27.27
N VAL A 21 -14.88 8.21 26.94
CA VAL A 21 -15.83 9.00 27.73
C VAL A 21 -16.91 8.05 28.21
N LEU A 22 -17.03 7.86 29.52
CA LEU A 22 -18.01 6.97 30.12
C LEU A 22 -18.75 7.65 31.27
N SER A 23 -19.95 7.16 31.58
CA SER A 23 -20.72 7.53 32.75
C SER A 23 -20.50 6.51 33.84
N LEU A 24 -19.92 6.94 34.95
CA LEU A 24 -19.67 6.11 36.14
C LEU A 24 -20.77 6.37 37.17
N GLU A 25 -21.48 5.35 37.61
CA GLU A 25 -22.44 5.41 38.70
C GLU A 25 -21.69 5.19 40.01
N THR A 26 -21.53 6.27 40.77
CA THR A 26 -20.92 6.26 42.10
C THR A 26 -22.00 6.19 43.19
N SER A 27 -21.62 6.13 44.48
CA SER A 27 -22.55 6.15 45.60
C SER A 27 -23.42 7.41 45.65
N ASP A 28 -22.95 8.53 45.12
CA ASP A 28 -23.57 9.85 45.29
C ASP A 28 -24.34 10.30 44.03
N SER A 29 -23.77 10.16 42.84
CA SER A 29 -24.43 10.51 41.59
C SER A 29 -23.62 9.98 40.38
N PRO A 30 -24.25 9.84 39.18
CA PRO A 30 -23.49 9.53 37.96
C PRO A 30 -22.55 10.66 37.59
N ILE A 31 -21.28 10.34 37.34
CA ILE A 31 -20.28 11.31 36.93
C ILE A 31 -19.66 10.90 35.59
N THR A 32 -19.38 11.87 34.76
CA THR A 32 -18.68 11.63 33.46
C THR A 32 -17.19 11.51 33.71
N CYS A 33 -16.59 10.42 33.19
CA CYS A 33 -15.15 10.17 33.24
C CYS A 33 -14.56 10.22 31.86
N THR A 34 -13.44 10.92 31.69
CA THR A 34 -12.76 11.13 30.42
C THR A 34 -11.29 10.82 30.57
N GLY A 35 -10.70 10.16 29.59
CA GLY A 35 -9.26 9.86 29.60
C GLY A 35 -8.91 8.64 28.75
N ILE A 36 -7.62 8.33 28.67
CA ILE A 36 -7.16 7.07 28.07
C ILE A 36 -7.34 5.99 29.13
N MET A 37 -8.23 5.04 28.85
CA MET A 37 -8.61 4.00 29.81
C MET A 37 -8.53 2.62 29.15
N PRO A 38 -8.32 1.55 29.97
CA PRO A 38 -8.51 0.18 29.51
C PRO A 38 -9.90 -0.04 28.94
N PHE A 39 -10.07 -1.08 28.13
CA PHE A 39 -11.35 -1.44 27.56
C PHE A 39 -12.25 -2.04 28.64
N PHE A 40 -13.16 -1.23 29.14
CA PHE A 40 -14.23 -1.63 30.05
C PHE A 40 -15.51 -1.89 29.26
N ASN A 41 -16.39 -2.70 29.82
CA ASN A 41 -17.75 -2.90 29.34
C ASN A 41 -18.76 -2.19 30.25
N GLU A 42 -19.95 -1.93 29.73
CA GLU A 42 -21.06 -1.47 30.57
C GLU A 42 -21.34 -2.51 31.63
N ASN A 43 -21.62 -2.04 32.85
CA ASN A 43 -21.77 -2.81 34.07
C ASN A 43 -20.49 -3.36 34.73
N ASP A 44 -19.29 -3.04 34.20
CA ASP A 44 -18.06 -3.32 34.93
C ASP A 44 -17.93 -2.44 36.16
N GLN A 45 -17.51 -3.03 37.29
CA GLN A 45 -17.14 -2.29 38.50
C GLN A 45 -15.66 -1.90 38.37
N ILE A 46 -15.39 -0.60 38.38
CA ILE A 46 -14.05 -0.05 38.16
C ILE A 46 -13.60 0.85 39.30
N ILE A 47 -12.29 0.95 39.44
CA ILE A 47 -11.60 1.93 40.28
C ILE A 47 -10.86 2.86 39.37
N LEU A 48 -11.13 4.16 39.48
CA LEU A 48 -10.45 5.22 38.71
C LEU A 48 -9.59 6.06 39.68
N GLU A 49 -8.44 6.47 39.18
CA GLU A 49 -7.58 7.48 39.81
C GLU A 49 -7.47 8.65 38.84
N GLY A 50 -7.73 9.87 39.29
CA GLY A 50 -7.72 11.05 38.44
C GLY A 50 -8.12 12.31 39.20
N GLU A 51 -8.25 13.40 38.47
CA GLU A 51 -8.59 14.71 38.96
C GLU A 51 -10.00 15.14 38.53
N LEU A 52 -10.73 15.79 39.43
CA LEU A 52 -12.01 16.38 39.10
C LEU A 52 -11.77 17.69 38.35
N ILE A 53 -12.29 17.79 37.16
CA ILE A 53 -12.19 18.98 36.30
C ILE A 53 -13.59 19.49 35.95
N TYR A 54 -13.73 20.78 35.73
CA TYR A 54 -14.95 21.40 35.26
C TYR A 54 -14.82 21.76 33.78
N HIS A 55 -15.71 21.21 32.95
CA HIS A 55 -15.75 21.50 31.53
C HIS A 55 -16.93 22.46 31.24
N ASP A 56 -16.65 23.61 30.58
CA ASP A 56 -17.65 24.68 30.38
C ASP A 56 -18.95 24.22 29.71
N LYS A 57 -18.90 23.19 28.86
CA LYS A 57 -20.07 22.67 28.15
C LYS A 57 -20.71 21.44 28.76
N TYR A 58 -19.96 20.64 29.52
CA TYR A 58 -20.40 19.32 30.00
C TYR A 58 -20.39 19.16 31.53
N GLY A 59 -20.04 20.24 32.27
CA GLY A 59 -20.03 20.24 33.73
C GLY A 59 -18.84 19.51 34.36
N GLU A 60 -19.05 18.98 35.58
CA GLU A 60 -18.03 18.26 36.32
C GLU A 60 -17.70 16.91 35.66
N GLN A 61 -16.41 16.63 35.50
CA GLN A 61 -15.88 15.41 34.89
C GLN A 61 -14.65 14.94 35.67
N ILE A 62 -14.41 13.63 35.68
CA ILE A 62 -13.14 13.07 36.15
C ILE A 62 -12.21 12.93 34.97
N ASN A 63 -11.07 13.65 34.98
CA ASN A 63 -9.97 13.39 34.07
C ASN A 63 -9.15 12.22 34.61
N VAL A 64 -9.29 11.06 33.98
CA VAL A 64 -8.75 9.78 34.46
C VAL A 64 -7.29 9.64 34.07
N GLU A 65 -6.42 9.43 35.05
CA GLU A 65 -4.99 9.13 34.88
C GLU A 65 -4.71 7.63 34.92
N ASN A 66 -5.47 6.89 35.78
CA ASN A 66 -5.33 5.44 35.89
C ASN A 66 -6.69 4.79 36.13
N ALA A 67 -6.90 3.61 35.57
CA ALA A 67 -8.18 2.90 35.68
C ALA A 67 -7.96 1.38 35.72
N ARG A 68 -8.70 0.68 36.59
CA ARG A 68 -8.62 -0.79 36.71
C ARG A 68 -9.96 -1.40 37.07
N ILE A 69 -10.21 -2.64 36.63
CA ILE A 69 -11.38 -3.41 37.00
C ILE A 69 -11.24 -3.91 38.43
N LYS A 70 -12.31 -3.75 39.24
CA LYS A 70 -12.42 -4.42 40.51
C LYS A 70 -12.97 -5.82 40.28
N LYS A 71 -12.50 -6.84 41.05
CA LYS A 71 -13.06 -8.21 40.93
C LYS A 71 -14.59 -8.16 41.01
N PRO A 72 -15.31 -8.84 40.08
CA PRO A 72 -16.77 -8.85 40.13
C PRO A 72 -17.25 -9.34 41.47
N SER A 73 -18.04 -8.55 42.18
CA SER A 73 -18.66 -8.90 43.45
C SER A 73 -20.17 -8.67 43.36
N GLY A 74 -20.96 -9.64 43.91
CA GLY A 74 -22.41 -9.60 43.89
C GLY A 74 -23.07 -10.40 42.76
N LYS A 75 -24.32 -10.83 43.00
CA LYS A 75 -25.06 -11.81 42.16
C LYS A 75 -25.10 -11.47 40.68
N LYS A 76 -25.48 -10.24 40.31
CA LYS A 76 -25.62 -9.82 38.90
C LYS A 76 -24.30 -9.80 38.16
N ALA A 77 -23.24 -9.26 38.80
CA ALA A 77 -21.94 -9.13 38.19
C ALA A 77 -21.26 -10.49 37.94
N ILE A 78 -21.35 -11.41 38.90
CA ILE A 78 -20.78 -12.76 38.80
C ILE A 78 -21.51 -13.59 37.75
N ILE A 79 -22.84 -13.54 37.70
CA ILE A 79 -23.64 -14.25 36.70
C ILE A 79 -23.35 -13.71 35.29
N SER A 80 -23.32 -12.40 35.13
CA SER A 80 -22.96 -11.76 33.83
C SER A 80 -21.59 -12.17 33.39
N TYR A 81 -20.58 -12.16 34.26
CA TYR A 81 -19.22 -12.56 33.96
C TYR A 81 -19.10 -14.03 33.55
N LEU A 82 -19.72 -14.95 34.27
CA LEU A 82 -19.69 -16.37 33.94
C LEU A 82 -20.47 -16.73 32.66
N SER A 83 -21.48 -15.93 32.29
CA SER A 83 -22.32 -16.15 31.11
C SER A 83 -21.91 -15.32 29.87
N SER A 84 -20.80 -14.59 29.94
CA SER A 84 -20.33 -13.67 28.86
C SER A 84 -19.85 -14.34 27.58
N GLY A 85 -19.88 -15.69 27.50
CA GLY A 85 -19.40 -16.46 26.37
C GLY A 85 -17.89 -16.78 26.41
N ASN A 86 -17.17 -16.30 27.42
CA ASN A 86 -15.72 -16.55 27.59
C ASN A 86 -15.42 -17.93 28.18
N ILE A 87 -16.42 -18.67 28.64
CA ILE A 87 -16.30 -20.02 29.19
C ILE A 87 -17.33 -20.91 28.46
N ASP A 88 -16.81 -21.83 27.67
CA ASP A 88 -17.65 -22.76 26.93
C ASP A 88 -18.58 -23.55 27.86
N SER A 89 -19.80 -23.75 27.40
CA SER A 89 -20.83 -24.51 28.13
C SER A 89 -21.38 -23.86 29.40
N ILE A 90 -21.01 -22.61 29.74
CA ILE A 90 -21.65 -21.84 30.84
C ILE A 90 -22.55 -20.75 30.24
N GLY A 91 -23.80 -21.08 29.96
CA GLY A 91 -24.85 -20.08 29.67
C GLY A 91 -25.49 -19.50 30.92
N LYS A 92 -26.37 -18.49 30.74
CA LYS A 92 -26.99 -17.74 31.82
C LYS A 92 -27.63 -18.64 32.91
N LYS A 93 -28.43 -19.65 32.56
CA LYS A 93 -29.02 -20.60 33.49
C LYS A 93 -27.96 -21.39 34.29
N THR A 94 -26.87 -21.79 33.64
CA THR A 94 -25.79 -22.51 34.32
C THR A 94 -25.03 -21.60 35.28
N ALA A 95 -24.78 -20.35 34.89
CA ALA A 95 -24.14 -19.34 35.75
C ALA A 95 -24.99 -18.99 36.98
N GLU A 96 -26.31 -18.92 36.83
CA GLU A 96 -27.24 -18.74 37.93
C GLU A 96 -27.17 -19.89 38.96
N LEU A 97 -27.19 -21.15 38.49
CA LEU A 97 -27.04 -22.33 39.34
C LEU A 97 -25.66 -22.40 40.05
N ILE A 98 -24.61 -21.99 39.36
CA ILE A 98 -23.27 -21.90 39.96
C ILE A 98 -23.26 -20.87 41.07
N TYR A 99 -23.83 -19.67 40.83
CA TYR A 99 -23.91 -18.63 41.85
C TYR A 99 -24.79 -19.01 43.04
N GLU A 100 -25.95 -19.61 42.81
CA GLU A 100 -26.85 -20.07 43.87
C GLU A 100 -26.19 -21.06 44.84
N LYS A 101 -25.27 -21.89 44.29
CA LYS A 101 -24.57 -22.89 45.09
C LYS A 101 -23.32 -22.38 45.79
N PHE A 102 -22.58 -21.49 45.14
CA PHE A 102 -21.23 -21.09 45.60
C PHE A 102 -21.11 -19.59 45.95
N GLY A 103 -22.18 -18.79 45.73
CA GLY A 103 -22.20 -17.37 46.03
C GLY A 103 -21.05 -16.62 45.40
N ASP A 104 -20.40 -15.72 46.14
CA ASP A 104 -19.30 -14.89 45.69
C ASP A 104 -18.01 -15.70 45.38
N GLN A 105 -17.94 -16.98 45.81
CA GLN A 105 -16.83 -17.88 45.48
C GLN A 105 -17.01 -18.57 44.09
N ALA A 106 -18.13 -18.33 43.41
CA ALA A 106 -18.47 -18.97 42.15
C ALA A 106 -17.34 -18.88 41.09
N ILE A 107 -16.75 -17.69 40.94
CA ILE A 107 -15.65 -17.45 40.01
C ILE A 107 -14.40 -18.26 40.42
N ASP A 108 -14.01 -18.21 41.69
CA ASP A 108 -12.83 -18.97 42.16
C ASP A 108 -13.03 -20.49 42.02
N ILE A 109 -14.24 -21.00 42.17
CA ILE A 109 -14.54 -22.42 42.00
C ILE A 109 -14.47 -22.81 40.52
N VAL A 110 -15.01 -22.00 39.63
CA VAL A 110 -14.97 -22.28 38.17
C VAL A 110 -13.53 -22.32 37.65
N PHE A 111 -12.67 -21.41 38.09
CA PHE A 111 -11.30 -21.29 37.60
C PHE A 111 -10.27 -22.15 38.35
N ASN A 112 -10.39 -22.29 39.69
CA ASN A 112 -9.37 -22.95 40.51
C ASN A 112 -9.81 -24.35 41.00
N ASN A 113 -11.10 -24.64 41.09
CA ASN A 113 -11.64 -25.90 41.58
C ASN A 113 -12.85 -26.41 40.80
N PRO A 114 -12.75 -26.51 39.45
CA PRO A 114 -13.90 -26.82 38.60
C PRO A 114 -14.52 -28.19 38.88
N SER A 115 -13.80 -29.11 39.50
CA SER A 115 -14.33 -30.40 39.89
C SER A 115 -15.54 -30.33 40.86
N LYS A 116 -15.67 -29.23 41.65
CA LYS A 116 -16.83 -28.98 42.53
C LYS A 116 -18.12 -28.72 41.72
N LEU A 117 -18.01 -28.34 40.45
CA LEU A 117 -19.16 -28.08 39.58
C LEU A 117 -19.97 -29.35 39.27
N LEU A 118 -19.38 -30.56 39.44
CA LEU A 118 -20.13 -31.84 39.31
C LEU A 118 -21.29 -31.96 40.27
N SER A 119 -21.28 -31.19 41.35
CA SER A 119 -22.35 -31.14 42.33
C SER A 119 -23.56 -30.29 41.91
N ILE A 120 -23.52 -29.71 40.70
CA ILE A 120 -24.61 -28.88 40.15
C ILE A 120 -25.40 -29.75 39.13
N GLN A 121 -26.72 -29.74 39.25
CA GLN A 121 -27.60 -30.45 38.35
C GLN A 121 -27.45 -29.90 36.92
N GLY A 122 -27.17 -30.79 35.96
CA GLY A 122 -26.94 -30.41 34.56
C GLY A 122 -25.45 -30.18 34.15
N ILE A 123 -24.49 -30.38 35.07
CA ILE A 123 -23.06 -30.40 34.78
C ILE A 123 -22.54 -31.86 34.94
N GLY A 124 -22.52 -32.61 33.85
CA GLY A 124 -21.95 -33.95 33.80
C GLY A 124 -20.46 -33.92 33.45
N LYS A 125 -19.78 -35.10 33.51
CA LYS A 125 -18.32 -35.23 33.23
C LYS A 125 -17.89 -34.59 31.90
N LYS A 126 -18.64 -34.83 30.82
CA LYS A 126 -18.32 -34.21 29.48
C LYS A 126 -18.41 -32.70 29.48
N LYS A 127 -19.39 -32.14 30.18
CA LYS A 127 -19.55 -30.67 30.28
C LYS A 127 -18.48 -30.07 31.19
N LEU A 128 -18.08 -30.79 32.23
CA LEU A 128 -16.98 -30.36 33.10
C LEU A 128 -15.63 -30.33 32.37
N GLU A 129 -15.35 -31.31 31.49
CA GLU A 129 -14.12 -31.31 30.72
C GLU A 129 -14.06 -30.10 29.80
N LYS A 130 -15.13 -29.79 29.07
CA LYS A 130 -15.20 -28.57 28.25
C LYS A 130 -15.03 -27.29 29.07
N ILE A 131 -15.63 -27.22 30.25
CA ILE A 131 -15.44 -26.07 31.16
C ILE A 131 -13.99 -26.00 31.63
N LYS A 132 -13.33 -27.12 31.92
CA LYS A 132 -11.92 -27.15 32.35
C LYS A 132 -10.98 -26.70 31.22
N GLU A 133 -11.15 -27.20 30.02
CA GLU A 133 -10.38 -26.79 28.86
C GLU A 133 -10.55 -25.29 28.60
N SER A 134 -11.77 -24.83 28.52
CA SER A 134 -12.09 -23.42 28.30
C SER A 134 -11.65 -22.50 29.44
N THR A 135 -11.67 -22.95 30.71
CA THR A 135 -11.16 -22.18 31.84
C THR A 135 -9.64 -22.13 31.94
N LEU A 136 -8.93 -23.16 31.48
CA LEU A 136 -7.47 -23.14 31.33
C LEU A 136 -7.08 -22.12 30.25
N GLU A 137 -7.64 -22.22 29.06
CA GLU A 137 -7.43 -21.26 27.98
C GLU A 137 -7.83 -19.82 28.39
N ALA A 138 -8.97 -19.66 29.08
CA ALA A 138 -9.43 -18.39 29.56
C ALA A 138 -8.57 -17.82 30.73
N LYS A 139 -7.89 -18.63 31.50
CA LYS A 139 -7.00 -18.19 32.57
C LYS A 139 -5.69 -17.64 32.02
N ASP A 140 -5.08 -18.35 31.09
CA ASP A 140 -3.82 -17.94 30.46
C ASP A 140 -4.04 -16.72 29.56
N SER A 141 -5.11 -16.71 28.77
CA SER A 141 -5.51 -15.55 27.97
C SER A 141 -5.82 -14.33 28.86
N ARG A 142 -6.52 -14.52 29.97
CA ARG A 142 -6.87 -13.43 30.90
C ARG A 142 -5.63 -12.79 31.53
N GLU A 143 -4.66 -13.56 31.96
CA GLU A 143 -3.42 -13.03 32.54
C GLU A 143 -2.66 -12.22 31.50
N ALA A 144 -2.52 -12.75 30.27
CA ALA A 144 -1.89 -12.04 29.16
C ALA A 144 -2.65 -10.75 28.78
N LEU A 145 -3.97 -10.83 28.67
CA LEU A 145 -4.79 -9.66 28.34
C LEU A 145 -4.73 -8.58 29.43
N LEU A 146 -4.81 -8.95 30.70
CA LEU A 146 -4.67 -8.01 31.81
C LEU A 146 -3.27 -7.38 31.85
N TYR A 147 -2.23 -8.16 31.57
CA TYR A 147 -0.86 -7.64 31.48
C TYR A 147 -0.73 -6.61 30.35
N LEU A 148 -1.24 -6.92 29.15
CA LEU A 148 -1.22 -6.03 28.00
C LEU A 148 -2.06 -4.76 28.22
N GLN A 149 -3.22 -4.87 28.85
CA GLN A 149 -4.04 -3.72 29.22
C GLN A 149 -3.33 -2.82 30.26
N GLY A 150 -2.59 -3.41 31.19
CA GLY A 150 -1.72 -2.67 32.12
C GLY A 150 -0.63 -1.86 31.44
N LEU A 151 -0.30 -2.20 30.19
CA LEU A 151 0.62 -1.46 29.33
C LEU A 151 -0.10 -0.46 28.38
N ASN A 152 -1.38 -0.16 28.64
CA ASN A 152 -2.23 0.73 27.83
C ASN A 152 -2.50 0.21 26.39
N ILE A 153 -2.50 -1.11 26.18
CA ILE A 153 -2.87 -1.74 24.91
C ILE A 153 -4.37 -1.99 24.90
N SER A 154 -5.08 -1.56 23.85
CA SER A 154 -6.52 -1.77 23.70
C SER A 154 -6.88 -3.27 23.68
N PHE A 155 -8.08 -3.64 24.13
CA PHE A 155 -8.53 -5.03 24.20
C PHE A 155 -8.46 -5.76 22.85
N ASN A 156 -8.91 -5.11 21.76
CA ASN A 156 -8.85 -5.70 20.42
C ASN A 156 -7.41 -6.00 19.99
N LEU A 157 -6.50 -5.10 20.31
CA LEU A 157 -5.09 -5.26 19.98
C LEU A 157 -4.44 -6.31 20.90
N ALA A 158 -4.80 -6.31 22.20
CA ALA A 158 -4.36 -7.34 23.15
C ALA A 158 -4.79 -8.75 22.70
N ASN A 159 -6.03 -8.89 22.20
CA ASN A 159 -6.50 -10.15 21.64
C ASN A 159 -5.74 -10.58 20.38
N LYS A 160 -5.41 -9.63 19.50
CA LYS A 160 -4.55 -9.93 18.33
C LYS A 160 -3.16 -10.40 18.75
N ILE A 161 -2.56 -9.76 19.75
CA ILE A 161 -1.25 -10.14 20.28
C ILE A 161 -1.31 -11.55 20.90
N TYR A 162 -2.36 -11.81 21.71
CA TYR A 162 -2.53 -13.13 22.33
C TYR A 162 -2.77 -14.23 21.30
N LYS A 163 -3.59 -13.96 20.25
CA LYS A 163 -3.79 -14.91 19.15
C LYS A 163 -2.50 -15.24 18.39
N ALA A 164 -1.57 -14.28 18.29
CA ALA A 164 -0.30 -14.48 17.60
C ALA A 164 0.73 -15.23 18.45
N TYR A 165 0.78 -15.00 19.76
CA TYR A 165 1.84 -15.53 20.63
C TYR A 165 1.38 -16.54 21.66
N GLY A 166 0.07 -16.68 21.90
CA GLY A 166 -0.49 -17.57 22.90
C GLY A 166 0.11 -17.33 24.28
N ASP A 167 0.47 -18.40 24.96
CA ASP A 167 1.03 -18.38 26.33
C ASP A 167 2.40 -17.68 26.41
N ASN A 168 3.09 -17.53 25.30
CA ASN A 168 4.37 -16.83 25.22
C ASN A 168 4.23 -15.29 25.22
N THR A 169 2.98 -14.76 25.15
CA THR A 169 2.72 -13.32 25.04
C THR A 169 3.47 -12.49 26.07
N ILE A 170 3.33 -12.82 27.35
CA ILE A 170 3.95 -12.05 28.45
C ILE A 170 5.48 -12.11 28.36
N SER A 171 6.04 -13.29 28.08
CA SER A 171 7.47 -13.53 28.01
C SER A 171 8.08 -12.76 26.84
N ILE A 172 7.45 -12.79 25.66
CA ILE A 172 7.91 -12.08 24.46
C ILE A 172 7.87 -10.56 24.70
N VAL A 173 6.75 -10.03 25.19
CA VAL A 173 6.59 -8.59 25.42
C VAL A 173 7.57 -8.09 26.52
N LYS A 174 7.78 -8.86 27.59
CA LYS A 174 8.78 -8.51 28.61
C LYS A 174 10.20 -8.51 28.10
N THR A 175 10.54 -9.43 27.21
CA THR A 175 11.90 -9.57 26.68
C THR A 175 12.18 -8.53 25.58
N ASN A 176 11.26 -8.39 24.62
CA ASN A 176 11.40 -7.49 23.49
C ASN A 176 10.03 -6.97 23.02
N PRO A 177 9.53 -5.84 23.55
CA PRO A 177 8.24 -5.26 23.13
C PRO A 177 8.23 -4.80 21.66
N TYR A 178 9.41 -4.54 21.07
CA TYR A 178 9.49 -4.12 19.66
C TYR A 178 9.15 -5.25 18.68
N LYS A 179 9.17 -6.50 19.13
CA LYS A 179 8.71 -7.64 18.32
C LYS A 179 7.23 -7.50 17.93
N LEU A 180 6.44 -6.80 18.74
CA LEU A 180 5.07 -6.46 18.41
C LEU A 180 4.95 -5.66 17.11
N SER A 181 5.90 -4.76 16.83
CA SER A 181 5.89 -3.97 15.59
C SER A 181 6.37 -4.75 14.36
N GLU A 182 7.05 -5.88 14.57
CA GLU A 182 7.48 -6.78 13.48
C GLU A 182 6.36 -7.75 13.11
N ASP A 183 5.64 -8.31 14.10
CA ASP A 183 4.75 -9.46 13.93
C ASP A 183 3.25 -9.11 13.90
N ILE A 184 2.85 -7.94 14.45
CA ILE A 184 1.43 -7.60 14.63
C ILE A 184 1.00 -6.42 13.76
N SER A 185 0.16 -6.69 12.78
CA SER A 185 -0.44 -5.62 11.95
C SER A 185 -1.25 -4.64 12.80
N GLY A 186 -0.91 -3.35 12.68
CA GLY A 186 -1.52 -2.26 13.45
C GLY A 186 -0.68 -1.77 14.64
N ILE A 187 0.44 -2.42 14.95
CA ILE A 187 1.41 -1.93 15.95
C ILE A 187 2.64 -1.40 15.21
N GLY A 188 2.79 -0.07 15.17
CA GLY A 188 3.99 0.56 14.66
C GLY A 188 5.07 0.78 15.74
N PHE A 189 6.27 1.22 15.30
CA PHE A 189 7.40 1.52 16.19
C PHE A 189 7.01 2.44 17.37
N VAL A 190 6.28 3.53 17.10
CA VAL A 190 5.90 4.52 18.11
C VAL A 190 5.09 3.88 19.25
N MET A 191 4.15 2.99 18.91
CA MET A 191 3.36 2.28 19.91
C MET A 191 4.21 1.28 20.71
N ALA A 192 5.07 0.51 20.03
CA ALA A 192 5.99 -0.42 20.68
C ALA A 192 6.99 0.32 21.60
N ASP A 193 7.45 1.51 21.19
CA ASP A 193 8.34 2.36 21.98
C ASP A 193 7.66 2.89 23.24
N ASN A 194 6.40 3.32 23.14
CA ASN A 194 5.58 3.72 24.30
C ASN A 194 5.40 2.55 25.29
N ILE A 195 5.17 1.33 24.79
CA ILE A 195 5.07 0.13 25.63
C ILE A 195 6.42 -0.12 26.35
N ALA A 196 7.53 -0.03 25.63
CA ALA A 196 8.87 -0.22 26.19
C ALA A 196 9.19 0.84 27.28
N ILE A 197 8.81 2.09 27.05
CA ILE A 197 8.97 3.19 28.03
C ILE A 197 8.14 2.92 29.28
N ASN A 198 6.88 2.50 29.14
CA ASN A 198 6.00 2.14 30.26
C ASN A 198 6.55 0.97 31.07
N MET A 199 7.30 0.07 30.41
CA MET A 199 8.03 -1.03 31.06
C MET A 199 9.37 -0.61 31.66
N GLN A 200 9.73 0.68 31.64
CA GLN A 200 11.01 1.22 32.10
C GLN A 200 12.23 0.58 31.44
N MET A 201 12.10 0.21 30.18
CA MET A 201 13.21 -0.33 29.41
C MET A 201 14.28 0.76 29.19
N LYS A 202 15.57 0.37 29.18
CA LYS A 202 16.67 1.32 28.96
C LYS A 202 16.53 2.03 27.62
N ASN A 203 16.68 3.36 27.62
CA ASN A 203 16.54 4.20 26.43
C ASN A 203 17.53 3.85 25.31
N ASP A 204 18.70 3.30 25.65
CA ASP A 204 19.75 2.87 24.72
C ASP A 204 19.76 1.34 24.49
N SER A 205 18.63 0.68 24.73
CA SER A 205 18.46 -0.75 24.49
C SER A 205 18.74 -1.09 23.03
N LYS A 206 19.50 -2.16 22.78
CA LYS A 206 19.76 -2.68 21.42
C LYS A 206 18.49 -2.99 20.65
N PHE A 207 17.45 -3.49 21.33
CA PHE A 207 16.15 -3.74 20.71
C PHE A 207 15.50 -2.44 20.21
N ARG A 208 15.58 -1.36 21.01
CA ARG A 208 15.05 -0.05 20.64
C ARG A 208 15.74 0.51 19.41
N ILE A 209 17.09 0.48 19.40
CA ILE A 209 17.87 1.02 18.30
C ILE A 209 17.61 0.21 17.02
N SER A 210 17.64 -1.13 17.09
CA SER A 210 17.36 -2.02 15.95
C SER A 210 15.94 -1.79 15.36
N ALA A 211 14.93 -1.66 16.23
CA ALA A 211 13.56 -1.38 15.80
C ALA A 211 13.42 0.01 15.17
N ALA A 212 14.11 1.03 15.72
CA ALA A 212 14.14 2.38 15.15
C ALA A 212 14.79 2.40 13.75
N LEU A 213 15.90 1.69 13.57
CA LEU A 213 16.57 1.53 12.27
C LEU A 213 15.63 0.90 11.24
N SER A 214 14.99 -0.22 11.59
CA SER A 214 14.01 -0.90 10.72
C SER A 214 12.82 0.00 10.37
N TYR A 215 12.29 0.74 11.37
CA TYR A 215 11.20 1.68 11.16
C TYR A 215 11.59 2.79 10.18
N ILE A 216 12.77 3.39 10.36
CA ILE A 216 13.23 4.47 9.47
C ILE A 216 13.46 3.97 8.06
N LEU A 217 14.08 2.79 7.88
CA LEU A 217 14.28 2.19 6.56
C LEU A 217 12.95 1.94 5.84
N LYS A 218 11.96 1.36 6.51
CA LYS A 218 10.63 1.11 5.95
C LYS A 218 9.86 2.39 5.66
N ASN A 219 9.86 3.33 6.62
CA ASN A 219 9.18 4.61 6.46
C ASN A 219 9.79 5.47 5.35
N ASP A 220 11.12 5.48 5.22
CA ASP A 220 11.79 6.20 4.13
C ASP A 220 11.46 5.58 2.77
N ALA A 221 11.44 4.25 2.68
CA ALA A 221 11.04 3.53 1.48
C ALA A 221 9.59 3.86 1.05
N GLU A 222 8.67 3.97 2.01
CA GLU A 222 7.27 4.34 1.74
C GLU A 222 7.10 5.82 1.38
N MET A 223 7.84 6.72 2.05
CA MET A 223 7.66 8.17 1.89
C MET A 223 8.47 8.75 0.72
N SER A 224 9.70 8.30 0.51
CA SER A 224 10.59 8.78 -0.55
C SER A 224 10.58 7.88 -1.80
N GLY A 225 10.13 6.64 -1.65
CA GLY A 225 10.23 5.62 -2.70
C GLY A 225 11.65 5.12 -2.92
N SER A 226 12.60 5.38 -2.01
CA SER A 226 13.99 4.91 -2.12
C SER A 226 14.10 3.46 -1.69
N CYS A 227 15.00 2.70 -2.33
CA CYS A 227 15.32 1.34 -1.90
C CYS A 227 16.33 1.32 -0.75
N ALA A 228 17.14 2.37 -0.62
CA ALA A 228 18.20 2.47 0.37
C ALA A 228 18.31 3.87 0.97
N ILE A 229 19.01 3.99 2.08
CA ILE A 229 19.37 5.27 2.72
C ILE A 229 20.90 5.31 2.86
N LYS A 230 21.51 6.49 2.63
CA LYS A 230 22.92 6.69 2.99
C LYS A 230 23.11 6.48 4.49
N LYS A 231 24.15 5.71 4.87
CA LYS A 231 24.40 5.32 6.27
C LYS A 231 24.45 6.51 7.24
N GLU A 232 25.06 7.60 6.82
CA GLU A 232 25.12 8.83 7.61
C GLU A 232 23.73 9.40 7.89
N ASN A 233 22.89 9.48 6.84
CA ASN A 233 21.52 9.97 6.96
C ASN A 233 20.65 9.05 7.84
N LEU A 234 20.89 7.73 7.78
CA LEU A 234 20.19 6.78 8.64
C LEU A 234 20.56 6.99 10.11
N ILE A 235 21.85 7.20 10.40
CA ILE A 235 22.33 7.51 11.75
C ILE A 235 21.70 8.80 12.26
N ASP A 236 21.68 9.86 11.44
CA ASP A 236 21.11 11.15 11.81
C ASP A 236 19.60 11.08 12.07
N LYS A 237 18.85 10.46 11.18
CA LYS A 237 17.40 10.25 11.36
C LYS A 237 17.09 9.39 12.59
N THR A 238 17.92 8.36 12.87
CA THR A 238 17.75 7.52 14.05
C THR A 238 18.05 8.31 15.33
N PHE A 239 19.13 9.09 15.35
CA PHE A 239 19.42 10.01 16.45
C PHE A 239 18.27 10.98 16.71
N ASP A 240 17.71 11.56 15.65
CA ASP A 240 16.58 12.50 15.77
C ASP A 240 15.32 11.85 16.35
N LEU A 241 15.05 10.59 16.01
CA LEU A 241 13.89 9.84 16.47
C LEU A 241 14.01 9.42 17.94
N ILE A 242 15.13 8.82 18.33
CA ILE A 242 15.26 8.15 19.64
C ILE A 242 16.24 8.84 20.61
N LYS A 243 16.99 9.87 20.15
CA LYS A 243 17.97 10.65 20.93
C LYS A 243 19.02 9.81 21.66
N VAL A 244 19.52 8.76 21.00
CA VAL A 244 20.60 7.89 21.48
C VAL A 244 21.91 8.24 20.76
N ASP A 245 23.05 8.09 21.44
CA ASP A 245 24.37 8.39 20.90
C ASP A 245 24.63 7.73 19.53
N LYS A 246 25.17 8.50 18.58
CA LYS A 246 25.42 8.08 17.20
C LYS A 246 26.40 6.89 17.11
N ASN A 247 27.34 6.76 18.04
CA ASN A 247 28.25 5.64 18.06
C ASN A 247 27.52 4.33 18.38
N LYS A 248 26.59 4.35 19.36
CA LYS A 248 25.76 3.18 19.68
C LYS A 248 24.84 2.80 18.51
N ILE A 249 24.31 3.81 17.79
CA ILE A 249 23.52 3.55 16.57
C ILE A 249 24.39 2.86 15.52
N ASN A 250 25.62 3.36 15.28
CA ASN A 250 26.52 2.75 14.30
C ASN A 250 26.98 1.33 14.72
N GLU A 251 27.22 1.08 16.01
CA GLU A 251 27.47 -0.27 16.52
C GLU A 251 26.29 -1.21 16.26
N GLN A 252 25.06 -0.75 16.49
CA GLN A 252 23.86 -1.55 16.23
C GLN A 252 23.64 -1.82 14.75
N ILE A 253 23.97 -0.87 13.86
CA ILE A 253 23.96 -1.09 12.39
C ILE A 253 24.87 -2.28 12.04
N ASN A 254 26.07 -2.33 12.60
CA ASN A 254 26.99 -3.43 12.36
C ASN A 254 26.50 -4.77 12.92
N GLU A 255 25.86 -4.76 14.11
CA GLU A 255 25.24 -5.97 14.67
C GLU A 255 24.04 -6.45 13.82
N ASP A 256 23.20 -5.53 13.34
CA ASP A 256 22.03 -5.88 12.52
C ASP A 256 22.46 -6.39 11.14
N LEU A 257 23.58 -5.91 10.60
CA LEU A 257 24.22 -6.45 9.41
C LEU A 257 24.66 -7.91 9.63
N LEU A 258 25.38 -8.19 10.73
CA LEU A 258 25.81 -9.55 11.08
C LEU A 258 24.64 -10.52 11.27
N LYS A 259 23.50 -10.02 11.79
CA LYS A 259 22.26 -10.79 11.95
C LYS A 259 21.42 -10.86 10.68
N SER A 260 21.91 -10.32 9.58
CA SER A 260 21.19 -10.23 8.28
C SER A 260 19.81 -9.57 8.37
N LYS A 261 19.61 -8.62 9.30
CA LYS A 261 18.40 -7.81 9.40
C LYS A 261 18.39 -6.67 8.37
N ILE A 262 19.58 -6.13 8.10
CA ILE A 262 19.83 -5.09 7.10
C ILE A 262 20.95 -5.52 6.18
N GLN A 263 21.13 -4.81 5.07
CA GLN A 263 22.25 -4.99 4.16
C GLN A 263 22.94 -3.66 3.89
N ILE A 264 24.27 -3.69 3.72
CA ILE A 264 25.06 -2.50 3.39
C ILE A 264 25.80 -2.76 2.09
N ILE A 265 25.69 -1.81 1.17
CA ILE A 265 26.41 -1.84 -0.10
C ILE A 265 27.32 -0.61 -0.15
N LYS A 266 28.53 -0.83 -0.63
CA LYS A 266 29.49 0.24 -0.96
C LYS A 266 29.45 0.49 -2.45
N ILE A 267 29.11 1.69 -2.85
CA ILE A 267 29.12 2.15 -4.24
C ILE A 267 29.89 3.46 -4.26
N ASP A 268 30.95 3.51 -5.04
CA ASP A 268 31.91 4.61 -5.02
C ASP A 268 32.43 4.88 -3.59
N GLU A 269 32.31 6.10 -3.11
CA GLU A 269 32.71 6.48 -1.74
C GLU A 269 31.57 6.41 -0.72
N GLY A 270 30.37 5.91 -1.10
CA GLY A 270 29.17 5.89 -0.26
C GLY A 270 28.79 4.52 0.30
N GLU A 271 28.34 4.49 1.56
CA GLU A 271 27.69 3.31 2.17
C GLU A 271 26.17 3.49 2.16
N PHE A 272 25.45 2.51 1.55
CA PHE A 272 24.00 2.49 1.43
C PHE A 272 23.43 1.36 2.25
N VAL A 273 22.49 1.68 3.13
CA VAL A 273 21.83 0.73 4.02
C VAL A 273 20.43 0.42 3.51
N TYR A 274 20.12 -0.86 3.46
CA TYR A 274 18.85 -1.40 2.97
C TYR A 274 18.09 -2.13 4.07
N ASP A 275 16.77 -2.09 3.98
CA ASP A 275 15.93 -3.14 4.53
C ASP A 275 16.20 -4.46 3.78
N LYS A 276 16.26 -5.57 4.53
CA LYS A 276 16.60 -6.89 3.99
C LYS A 276 15.72 -7.31 2.80
N ASP A 277 14.42 -7.07 2.89
CA ASP A 277 13.47 -7.55 1.88
C ASP A 277 13.53 -6.71 0.61
N ILE A 278 13.73 -5.39 0.75
CA ILE A 278 13.94 -4.49 -0.39
C ILE A 278 15.25 -4.81 -1.11
N TYR A 279 16.33 -5.06 -0.36
CA TYR A 279 17.60 -5.49 -0.94
C TYR A 279 17.46 -6.77 -1.76
N LYS A 280 16.79 -7.78 -1.18
CA LYS A 280 16.55 -9.05 -1.88
C LYS A 280 15.74 -8.85 -3.15
N ALA A 281 14.68 -8.04 -3.07
CA ALA A 281 13.83 -7.76 -4.22
C ALA A 281 14.62 -7.03 -5.33
N GLU A 282 15.42 -6.01 -4.99
CA GLU A 282 16.19 -5.27 -5.99
C GLU A 282 17.28 -6.14 -6.65
N LYS A 283 18.02 -6.91 -5.86
CA LYS A 283 19.05 -7.82 -6.36
C LYS A 283 18.46 -8.95 -7.21
N SER A 284 17.38 -9.58 -6.76
CA SER A 284 16.67 -10.62 -7.49
C SER A 284 16.07 -10.09 -8.81
N THR A 285 15.50 -8.88 -8.78
CA THR A 285 15.03 -8.20 -9.99
C THR A 285 16.17 -8.03 -11.00
N ALA A 286 17.34 -7.56 -10.58
CA ALA A 286 18.50 -7.41 -11.48
C ALA A 286 18.93 -8.76 -12.08
N ILE A 287 19.00 -9.82 -11.26
CA ILE A 287 19.36 -11.16 -11.72
C ILE A 287 18.37 -11.67 -12.77
N ASN A 288 17.07 -11.56 -12.53
CA ASN A 288 16.04 -12.05 -13.44
C ASN A 288 15.94 -11.22 -14.72
N LEU A 289 16.10 -9.89 -14.66
CA LEU A 289 16.20 -9.04 -15.86
C LEU A 289 17.44 -9.40 -16.68
N SER A 290 18.61 -9.60 -16.05
CA SER A 290 19.82 -10.03 -16.75
C SER A 290 19.66 -11.43 -17.33
N ARG A 291 18.95 -12.33 -16.66
CA ARG A 291 18.60 -13.65 -17.22
C ARG A 291 17.81 -13.51 -18.51
N LEU A 292 16.67 -12.79 -18.48
CA LEU A 292 15.83 -12.60 -19.67
C LEU A 292 16.56 -11.89 -20.80
N GLN A 293 17.40 -10.90 -20.49
CA GLN A 293 18.20 -10.19 -21.51
C GLN A 293 19.17 -11.12 -22.26
N ASN A 294 19.72 -12.13 -21.58
CA ASN A 294 20.73 -13.03 -22.14
C ASN A 294 20.13 -14.37 -22.64
N GLU A 295 18.84 -14.61 -22.41
CA GLU A 295 18.16 -15.78 -22.99
C GLU A 295 18.06 -15.65 -24.51
N LYS A 296 18.24 -16.80 -25.16
CA LYS A 296 18.08 -16.86 -26.63
C LYS A 296 16.60 -16.77 -26.97
N TYR A 297 16.26 -15.85 -27.87
CA TYR A 297 14.90 -15.80 -28.42
C TYR A 297 14.61 -17.09 -29.22
N ILE A 298 13.50 -17.76 -28.90
CA ILE A 298 13.22 -19.13 -29.36
C ILE A 298 12.04 -19.22 -30.31
N PHE A 299 11.26 -18.15 -30.49
CA PHE A 299 10.03 -18.19 -31.29
C PHE A 299 10.36 -17.88 -32.76
N ASP A 300 9.74 -18.62 -33.68
CA ASP A 300 9.77 -18.35 -35.12
C ASP A 300 8.46 -17.67 -35.53
N ILE A 301 8.47 -16.34 -35.57
CA ILE A 301 7.27 -15.52 -35.77
C ILE A 301 7.23 -14.93 -37.15
N LYS A 302 6.11 -15.13 -37.84
CA LYS A 302 5.84 -14.47 -39.14
C LYS A 302 5.04 -13.20 -38.90
N ILE A 303 5.57 -12.06 -39.30
CA ILE A 303 4.91 -10.78 -39.27
C ILE A 303 4.22 -10.58 -40.62
N ASN A 304 2.90 -10.82 -40.62
CA ASN A 304 2.04 -10.62 -41.81
C ASN A 304 1.37 -9.25 -41.81
N GLU A 305 1.40 -8.52 -40.70
CA GLU A 305 0.78 -7.20 -40.55
C GLU A 305 1.51 -6.16 -41.43
N ASP A 306 0.75 -5.30 -42.09
CA ASP A 306 1.30 -4.17 -42.87
C ASP A 306 1.87 -3.13 -41.92
N LEU A 307 3.21 -3.13 -41.79
CA LEU A 307 3.92 -2.21 -40.93
C LEU A 307 4.08 -0.80 -41.52
N ASP A 308 3.71 -0.56 -42.80
CA ASP A 308 3.82 0.75 -43.46
C ASP A 308 2.87 1.80 -42.82
N ALA A 309 1.81 1.34 -42.16
CA ALA A 309 0.89 2.20 -41.39
C ALA A 309 1.53 2.77 -40.12
N PHE A 310 2.61 2.18 -39.64
CA PHE A 310 3.27 2.57 -38.39
C PHE A 310 4.42 3.58 -38.64
N SER A 311 4.77 4.34 -37.63
CA SER A 311 5.99 5.14 -37.71
C SER A 311 7.22 4.24 -37.60
N LYS A 312 8.37 4.71 -38.09
CA LYS A 312 9.65 3.97 -38.00
C LYS A 312 9.97 3.48 -36.59
N GLU A 313 9.68 4.32 -35.56
CA GLU A 313 9.93 3.96 -34.17
C GLU A 313 8.95 2.86 -33.67
N GLN A 314 7.71 2.89 -34.14
CA GLN A 314 6.70 1.86 -33.82
C GLN A 314 7.02 0.55 -34.56
N GLU A 315 7.39 0.63 -35.85
CA GLU A 315 7.83 -0.51 -36.63
C GLU A 315 9.03 -1.22 -35.94
N ILE A 316 10.03 -0.43 -35.50
CA ILE A 316 11.16 -0.96 -34.72
C ILE A 316 10.68 -1.64 -33.45
N ALA A 317 9.76 -1.01 -32.72
CA ALA A 317 9.23 -1.57 -31.44
C ALA A 317 8.53 -2.92 -31.68
N ILE A 318 7.72 -3.02 -32.73
CA ILE A 318 7.02 -4.26 -33.11
C ILE A 318 8.05 -5.34 -33.50
N LYS A 319 9.03 -5.03 -34.36
CA LYS A 319 10.06 -5.99 -34.77
C LYS A 319 10.93 -6.46 -33.60
N GLU A 320 11.33 -5.54 -32.71
CA GLU A 320 12.16 -5.89 -31.56
C GLU A 320 11.38 -6.71 -30.50
N ALA A 321 10.05 -6.62 -30.46
CA ALA A 321 9.21 -7.47 -29.61
C ALA A 321 9.34 -8.96 -29.97
N PHE A 322 9.70 -9.26 -31.22
CA PHE A 322 9.85 -10.61 -31.74
C PHE A 322 11.33 -11.00 -32.00
N ASN A 323 12.25 -10.27 -31.41
CA ASN A 323 13.69 -10.55 -31.48
C ASN A 323 14.33 -10.65 -30.09
N ASN A 324 13.62 -10.29 -29.03
CA ASN A 324 14.16 -10.22 -27.68
C ASN A 324 13.22 -10.86 -26.66
N MET A 325 13.78 -11.57 -25.69
CA MET A 325 13.01 -12.11 -24.56
C MET A 325 12.64 -11.01 -23.55
N LEU A 326 13.32 -9.88 -23.56
CA LEU A 326 13.03 -8.71 -22.74
C LEU A 326 13.08 -7.45 -23.61
N LEU A 327 11.97 -6.73 -23.67
CA LEU A 327 11.89 -5.45 -24.38
C LEU A 327 11.20 -4.39 -23.52
N VAL A 328 11.73 -3.18 -23.52
CA VAL A 328 11.09 -2.01 -22.93
C VAL A 328 10.67 -1.03 -24.02
N ILE A 329 9.38 -0.66 -24.04
CA ILE A 329 8.81 0.35 -24.94
C ILE A 329 8.39 1.56 -24.11
N THR A 330 8.99 2.72 -24.36
CA THR A 330 8.64 3.93 -23.61
C THR A 330 8.31 5.10 -24.51
N GLY A 331 7.34 5.92 -24.09
CA GLY A 331 6.94 7.11 -24.83
C GLY A 331 5.89 7.93 -24.10
N GLY A 332 5.81 9.22 -24.40
CA GLY A 332 4.82 10.14 -23.85
C GLY A 332 3.41 9.93 -24.40
N PRO A 333 2.46 10.83 -24.05
CA PRO A 333 1.11 10.79 -24.59
C PRO A 333 1.10 11.02 -26.10
N GLY A 334 0.18 10.34 -26.79
CA GLY A 334 0.00 10.49 -28.24
C GLY A 334 1.09 9.86 -29.11
N THR A 335 1.96 9.01 -28.55
CA THR A 335 2.98 8.28 -29.31
C THR A 335 2.52 6.91 -29.82
N GLY A 336 1.29 6.48 -29.48
CA GLY A 336 0.67 5.26 -29.97
C GLY A 336 1.14 3.96 -29.28
N LYS A 337 1.47 4.01 -27.98
CA LYS A 337 1.81 2.81 -27.18
C LYS A 337 0.75 1.72 -27.28
N THR A 338 -0.51 2.08 -27.08
CA THR A 338 -1.64 1.14 -27.13
C THR A 338 -1.82 0.52 -28.51
N THR A 339 -1.54 1.29 -29.58
CA THR A 339 -1.57 0.80 -30.96
C THR A 339 -0.52 -0.27 -31.20
N ILE A 340 0.69 -0.09 -30.63
CA ILE A 340 1.78 -1.08 -30.71
C ILE A 340 1.38 -2.35 -29.94
N ILE A 341 0.80 -2.21 -28.73
CA ILE A 341 0.36 -3.38 -27.96
C ILE A 341 -0.67 -4.18 -28.75
N LYS A 342 -1.67 -3.52 -29.34
CA LYS A 342 -2.70 -4.18 -30.18
C LYS A 342 -2.07 -4.92 -31.37
N ALA A 343 -1.14 -4.28 -32.08
CA ALA A 343 -0.43 -4.90 -33.19
C ALA A 343 0.39 -6.14 -32.75
N ILE A 344 1.10 -6.05 -31.62
CA ILE A 344 1.81 -7.20 -31.07
C ILE A 344 0.85 -8.34 -30.72
N CYS A 345 -0.29 -8.05 -30.08
CA CYS A 345 -1.31 -9.05 -29.76
C CYS A 345 -1.82 -9.76 -31.01
N ASN A 346 -2.17 -9.01 -32.05
CA ASN A 346 -2.66 -9.58 -33.32
C ASN A 346 -1.61 -10.53 -33.94
N ILE A 347 -0.35 -10.13 -33.94
CA ILE A 347 0.72 -10.96 -34.48
C ILE A 347 0.91 -12.24 -33.65
N LEU A 348 0.82 -12.15 -32.32
CA LEU A 348 0.89 -13.32 -31.43
C LEU A 348 -0.27 -14.29 -31.67
N ASP A 349 -1.50 -13.78 -31.78
CA ASP A 349 -2.69 -14.58 -32.11
C ASP A 349 -2.57 -15.27 -33.47
N GLU A 350 -2.11 -14.56 -34.50
CA GLU A 350 -1.91 -15.14 -35.83
C GLU A 350 -0.86 -16.27 -35.83
N ASN A 351 0.11 -16.21 -34.94
CA ASN A 351 1.15 -17.26 -34.77
C ASN A 351 0.78 -18.33 -33.72
N GLY A 352 -0.41 -18.26 -33.13
CA GLY A 352 -0.90 -19.25 -32.17
C GLY A 352 -0.15 -19.27 -30.83
N LEU A 353 0.47 -18.14 -30.44
CA LEU A 353 1.24 -18.02 -29.22
C LEU A 353 0.35 -17.56 -28.05
N LYS A 354 0.56 -18.14 -26.88
CA LYS A 354 -0.17 -17.78 -25.66
C LYS A 354 0.44 -16.53 -25.02
N PHE A 355 -0.36 -15.53 -24.76
CA PHE A 355 0.10 -14.34 -24.07
C PHE A 355 -0.84 -13.88 -22.97
N ASN A 356 -0.30 -13.17 -21.99
CA ASN A 356 -1.05 -12.51 -20.94
C ASN A 356 -0.80 -11.00 -20.99
N LEU A 357 -1.90 -10.24 -20.88
CA LEU A 357 -1.86 -8.79 -20.74
C LEU A 357 -2.02 -8.42 -19.27
N ALA A 358 -1.18 -7.51 -18.78
CA ALA A 358 -1.25 -7.07 -17.40
C ALA A 358 -0.98 -5.57 -17.24
N ALA A 359 -1.49 -5.01 -16.12
CA ALA A 359 -1.19 -3.66 -15.71
C ALA A 359 -1.10 -3.56 -14.16
N PRO A 360 -0.43 -2.53 -13.61
CA PRO A 360 -0.32 -2.37 -12.15
C PRO A 360 -1.66 -2.10 -11.44
N THR A 361 -2.63 -1.51 -12.12
CA THR A 361 -3.95 -1.13 -11.56
C THR A 361 -5.11 -1.73 -12.35
N GLY A 362 -6.26 -1.95 -11.69
CA GLY A 362 -7.47 -2.47 -12.34
C GLY A 362 -7.93 -1.62 -13.52
N ARG A 363 -7.90 -0.30 -13.36
CA ARG A 363 -8.29 0.63 -14.45
C ARG A 363 -7.35 0.57 -15.65
N ALA A 364 -6.06 0.46 -15.42
CA ALA A 364 -5.11 0.33 -16.53
C ALA A 364 -5.31 -1.02 -17.25
N ALA A 365 -5.57 -2.10 -16.51
CA ALA A 365 -5.89 -3.41 -17.08
C ALA A 365 -7.17 -3.36 -17.92
N LYS A 366 -8.24 -2.77 -17.39
CA LYS A 366 -9.52 -2.62 -18.12
C LYS A 366 -9.35 -1.80 -19.40
N ARG A 367 -8.64 -0.66 -19.32
CA ARG A 367 -8.33 0.14 -20.51
C ARG A 367 -7.52 -0.64 -21.55
N MET A 368 -6.58 -1.45 -21.10
CA MET A 368 -5.80 -2.33 -21.97
C MET A 368 -6.71 -3.35 -22.65
N GLN A 369 -7.62 -3.96 -21.91
CA GLN A 369 -8.64 -4.88 -22.44
C GLN A 369 -9.55 -4.21 -23.49
N GLU A 370 -10.10 -3.02 -23.20
CA GLU A 370 -10.96 -2.27 -24.11
C GLU A 370 -10.24 -1.92 -25.43
N SER A 371 -8.95 -1.59 -25.36
CA SER A 371 -8.17 -1.14 -26.51
C SER A 371 -7.62 -2.28 -27.35
N THR A 372 -7.30 -3.41 -26.75
CA THR A 372 -6.75 -4.59 -27.44
C THR A 372 -7.82 -5.62 -27.79
N GLU A 373 -9.00 -5.54 -27.16
CA GLU A 373 -10.08 -6.53 -27.26
C GLU A 373 -9.68 -7.91 -26.68
N ASN A 374 -8.58 -7.96 -25.94
CA ASN A 374 -8.05 -9.14 -25.26
C ASN A 374 -8.17 -9.02 -23.75
N SER A 375 -8.38 -10.11 -23.04
CA SER A 375 -8.46 -10.12 -21.58
C SER A 375 -7.17 -9.59 -20.96
N ALA A 376 -7.29 -8.65 -20.03
CA ALA A 376 -6.16 -8.09 -19.31
C ALA A 376 -6.41 -8.09 -17.80
N LEU A 377 -5.40 -8.43 -17.03
CA LEU A 377 -5.48 -8.56 -15.57
C LEU A 377 -4.60 -7.54 -14.86
N THR A 378 -4.84 -7.32 -13.56
CA THR A 378 -3.81 -6.67 -12.76
C THR A 378 -2.63 -7.62 -12.56
N ILE A 379 -1.39 -7.08 -12.43
CA ILE A 379 -0.21 -7.92 -12.16
C ILE A 379 -0.47 -8.81 -10.94
N HIS A 380 -1.10 -8.28 -9.88
CA HIS A 380 -1.42 -9.05 -8.68
C HIS A 380 -2.32 -10.27 -8.98
N ARG A 381 -3.36 -10.09 -9.81
CA ARG A 381 -4.24 -11.21 -10.23
C ARG A 381 -3.51 -12.18 -11.14
N LEU A 382 -2.73 -11.67 -12.10
CA LEU A 382 -1.97 -12.50 -13.02
C LEU A 382 -1.06 -13.49 -12.27
N ILE A 383 -0.37 -13.02 -11.24
CA ILE A 383 0.53 -13.88 -10.45
C ILE A 383 -0.14 -14.54 -9.24
N GLY A 384 -1.48 -14.44 -9.11
CA GLY A 384 -2.27 -15.15 -8.10
C GLY A 384 -2.06 -14.66 -6.66
N ILE A 385 -1.76 -13.37 -6.44
CA ILE A 385 -1.71 -12.79 -5.07
C ILE A 385 -3.12 -12.63 -4.54
N LYS A 386 -3.40 -13.25 -3.37
CA LYS A 386 -4.67 -13.16 -2.65
C LYS A 386 -4.56 -12.21 -1.46
N PRO A 387 -5.66 -11.58 -1.00
CA PRO A 387 -5.65 -10.68 0.15
C PRO A 387 -5.10 -11.31 1.42
N ASP A 388 -5.44 -12.58 1.64
CA ASP A 388 -5.06 -13.35 2.83
C ASP A 388 -3.65 -13.95 2.73
N SER A 389 -3.04 -13.94 1.54
CA SER A 389 -1.71 -14.48 1.31
C SER A 389 -0.90 -13.55 0.39
N PRO A 390 0.11 -12.84 0.93
CA PRO A 390 0.99 -12.01 0.11
C PRO A 390 1.95 -12.83 -0.77
N ILE A 391 1.92 -14.15 -0.67
CA ILE A 391 2.74 -15.08 -1.45
C ILE A 391 2.03 -15.34 -2.77
N PRO A 392 2.71 -15.10 -3.92
CA PRO A 392 2.14 -15.40 -5.23
C PRO A 392 1.88 -16.90 -5.43
N GLU A 393 0.79 -17.23 -6.10
CA GLU A 393 0.50 -18.61 -6.54
C GLU A 393 1.48 -19.04 -7.63
N TYR A 394 1.78 -18.11 -8.57
CA TYR A 394 2.79 -18.31 -9.60
C TYR A 394 4.13 -17.73 -9.13
N ASN A 395 5.17 -18.56 -9.18
CA ASN A 395 6.51 -18.26 -8.69
C ASN A 395 7.54 -19.15 -9.42
N GLU A 396 8.80 -19.17 -8.96
CA GLU A 396 9.89 -19.94 -9.59
C GLU A 396 9.62 -21.46 -9.64
N GLU A 397 8.84 -22.01 -8.69
CA GLU A 397 8.49 -23.43 -8.64
C GLU A 397 7.22 -23.74 -9.46
N ASN A 398 6.36 -22.75 -9.64
CA ASN A 398 5.11 -22.86 -10.40
C ASN A 398 4.98 -21.63 -11.33
N PRO A 399 5.70 -21.56 -12.46
CA PRO A 399 5.67 -20.39 -13.35
C PRO A 399 4.39 -20.31 -14.18
N LEU A 400 4.12 -19.13 -14.72
CA LEU A 400 3.02 -18.89 -15.66
C LEU A 400 3.23 -19.71 -16.95
N GLU A 401 2.16 -20.36 -17.41
CA GLU A 401 2.15 -21.15 -18.63
C GLU A 401 1.77 -20.28 -19.85
N CYS A 402 2.66 -19.39 -20.26
CA CYS A 402 2.48 -18.54 -21.44
C CYS A 402 3.81 -18.24 -22.14
N ASP A 403 3.73 -17.88 -23.42
CA ASP A 403 4.88 -17.52 -24.26
C ASP A 403 5.28 -16.05 -24.06
N TYR A 404 4.29 -15.17 -23.83
CA TYR A 404 4.49 -13.74 -23.64
C TYR A 404 3.74 -13.18 -22.45
N VAL A 405 4.36 -12.21 -21.77
CA VAL A 405 3.69 -11.31 -20.82
C VAL A 405 3.95 -9.87 -21.27
N ILE A 406 2.86 -9.13 -21.51
CA ILE A 406 2.91 -7.72 -21.90
C ILE A 406 2.34 -6.89 -20.76
N VAL A 407 3.13 -5.96 -20.23
CA VAL A 407 2.74 -5.12 -19.10
C VAL A 407 2.69 -3.66 -19.53
N ASP A 408 1.51 -3.04 -19.45
CA ASP A 408 1.35 -1.58 -19.66
C ASP A 408 1.45 -0.82 -18.34
N GLU A 409 1.63 0.51 -18.44
CA GLU A 409 1.84 1.43 -17.29
C GLU A 409 3.00 0.98 -16.36
N ALA A 410 4.07 0.44 -16.93
CA ALA A 410 5.22 -0.11 -16.20
C ALA A 410 5.94 0.92 -15.30
N SER A 411 5.73 2.23 -15.50
CA SER A 411 6.23 3.29 -14.60
C SER A 411 5.71 3.19 -13.16
N MET A 412 4.56 2.52 -12.97
CA MET A 412 3.92 2.36 -11.66
C MET A 412 4.37 1.10 -10.90
N ILE A 413 5.22 0.27 -11.48
CA ILE A 413 5.67 -0.99 -10.86
C ILE A 413 6.82 -0.67 -9.88
N ASP A 414 6.62 -1.03 -8.61
CA ASP A 414 7.67 -0.96 -7.60
C ASP A 414 8.60 -2.19 -7.64
N ILE A 415 9.70 -2.11 -6.90
CA ILE A 415 10.73 -3.15 -6.94
C ILE A 415 10.24 -4.50 -6.42
N LYS A 416 9.32 -4.50 -5.41
CA LYS A 416 8.79 -5.72 -4.84
C LYS A 416 7.81 -6.43 -5.77
N LEU A 417 6.97 -5.64 -6.47
CA LEU A 417 6.04 -6.18 -7.45
C LEU A 417 6.77 -6.70 -8.69
N MET A 418 7.83 -5.99 -9.13
CA MET A 418 8.66 -6.44 -10.24
C MET A 418 9.38 -7.76 -9.91
N ASP A 419 9.96 -7.89 -8.72
CA ASP A 419 10.59 -9.14 -8.26
C ASP A 419 9.61 -10.32 -8.31
N LYS A 420 8.40 -10.12 -7.80
CA LYS A 420 7.35 -11.17 -7.82
C LYS A 420 6.93 -11.54 -9.24
N LEU A 421 6.72 -10.55 -10.09
CA LEU A 421 6.38 -10.77 -11.51
C LEU A 421 7.48 -11.56 -12.22
N LEU A 422 8.74 -11.14 -12.09
CA LEU A 422 9.86 -11.81 -12.76
C LEU A 422 10.06 -13.25 -12.28
N LYS A 423 9.80 -13.55 -11.01
CA LYS A 423 9.84 -14.90 -10.45
C LYS A 423 8.70 -15.80 -10.94
N SER A 424 7.60 -15.21 -11.40
CA SER A 424 6.49 -15.97 -11.99
C SER A 424 6.70 -16.33 -13.45
N LEU A 425 7.73 -15.79 -14.12
CA LEU A 425 8.02 -16.05 -15.52
C LEU A 425 8.92 -17.27 -15.68
N SER A 426 8.55 -18.17 -16.60
CA SER A 426 9.43 -19.26 -17.02
C SER A 426 10.64 -18.75 -17.80
N THR A 427 11.63 -19.61 -18.03
CA THR A 427 12.79 -19.29 -18.90
C THR A 427 12.38 -19.00 -20.34
N ASN A 428 11.26 -19.58 -20.78
CA ASN A 428 10.77 -19.47 -22.16
C ASN A 428 9.72 -18.36 -22.34
N THR A 429 9.40 -17.59 -21.32
CA THR A 429 8.40 -16.52 -21.38
C THR A 429 9.06 -15.18 -21.69
N ALA A 430 8.69 -14.54 -22.80
CA ALA A 430 9.15 -13.20 -23.17
C ALA A 430 8.37 -12.13 -22.40
N LEU A 431 9.06 -11.07 -21.97
CA LEU A 431 8.49 -9.95 -21.23
C LEU A 431 8.60 -8.65 -22.01
N ILE A 432 7.47 -7.99 -22.25
CA ILE A 432 7.40 -6.65 -22.84
C ILE A 432 6.87 -5.67 -21.80
N LEU A 433 7.68 -4.68 -21.43
CA LEU A 433 7.32 -3.60 -20.53
C LEU A 433 6.99 -2.34 -21.32
N VAL A 434 5.78 -1.83 -21.20
CA VAL A 434 5.33 -0.60 -21.86
C VAL A 434 5.02 0.46 -20.81
N GLY A 435 5.47 1.71 -21.03
CA GLY A 435 5.20 2.77 -20.04
C GLY A 435 5.73 4.13 -20.46
N ASP A 436 5.49 5.11 -19.62
CA ASP A 436 5.98 6.48 -19.79
C ASP A 436 6.92 6.85 -18.64
N HIS A 437 8.21 6.90 -18.90
CA HIS A 437 9.25 7.19 -17.92
C HIS A 437 9.23 8.63 -17.37
N ASN A 438 8.44 9.53 -17.97
CA ASN A 438 8.28 10.92 -17.54
C ASN A 438 7.09 11.09 -16.57
N GLN A 439 6.22 10.10 -16.46
CA GLN A 439 5.15 10.09 -15.45
C GLN A 439 5.71 9.89 -14.04
N LEU A 440 4.83 10.04 -13.04
CA LEU A 440 5.20 9.75 -11.67
C LEU A 440 5.65 8.29 -11.53
N PRO A 441 6.71 8.02 -10.78
CA PRO A 441 7.14 6.67 -10.47
C PRO A 441 6.11 5.95 -9.56
N SER A 442 6.37 4.67 -9.28
CA SER A 442 5.58 3.84 -8.37
C SER A 442 5.39 4.51 -6.99
N VAL A 443 4.32 4.19 -6.27
CA VAL A 443 4.15 4.63 -4.88
C VAL A 443 5.15 3.91 -3.97
N GLY A 444 5.36 2.60 -4.20
CA GLY A 444 6.35 1.80 -3.47
C GLY A 444 7.80 2.08 -3.86
N PRO A 445 8.77 1.44 -3.18
CA PRO A 445 10.20 1.69 -3.39
C PRO A 445 10.67 1.21 -4.77
N GLY A 446 11.63 1.96 -5.32
CA GLY A 446 12.24 1.67 -6.62
C GLY A 446 11.82 2.64 -7.72
N ASN A 447 12.57 2.64 -8.80
CA ASN A 447 12.29 3.39 -10.03
C ASN A 447 12.56 2.50 -11.24
N VAL A 448 11.93 1.33 -11.23
CA VAL A 448 12.27 0.17 -12.06
C VAL A 448 12.39 0.52 -13.55
N LEU A 449 11.35 1.16 -14.12
CA LEU A 449 11.36 1.51 -15.55
C LEU A 449 12.53 2.43 -15.92
N LYS A 450 12.79 3.45 -15.10
CA LYS A 450 13.86 4.40 -15.35
C LYS A 450 15.24 3.76 -15.17
N ASP A 451 15.41 2.96 -14.12
CA ASP A 451 16.65 2.25 -13.84
C ASP A 451 16.99 1.27 -14.97
N ILE A 452 16.01 0.57 -15.55
CA ILE A 452 16.21 -0.31 -16.72
C ILE A 452 16.62 0.51 -17.95
N LEU A 453 15.99 1.66 -18.18
CA LEU A 453 16.32 2.54 -19.33
C LEU A 453 17.72 3.15 -19.26
N ASP A 454 18.36 3.14 -18.09
CA ASP A 454 19.73 3.58 -17.85
C ASP A 454 20.76 2.43 -18.01
N THR A 455 20.34 1.26 -18.53
CA THR A 455 21.18 0.08 -18.78
C THR A 455 21.22 -0.28 -20.28
N ASP A 456 21.93 -1.36 -20.60
CA ASP A 456 22.03 -1.91 -21.96
C ASP A 456 20.83 -2.81 -22.35
N ILE A 457 19.81 -2.93 -21.50
CA ILE A 457 18.59 -3.69 -21.79
C ILE A 457 17.91 -3.06 -23.02
N LYS A 458 17.47 -3.91 -23.95
CA LYS A 458 16.85 -3.46 -25.19
C LYS A 458 15.63 -2.59 -24.91
N SER A 459 15.67 -1.36 -25.40
CA SER A 459 14.59 -0.41 -25.24
C SER A 459 14.31 0.38 -26.51
N VAL A 460 13.04 0.70 -26.75
CA VAL A 460 12.61 1.56 -27.86
C VAL A 460 11.90 2.78 -27.30
N ARG A 461 12.40 3.96 -27.66
CA ARG A 461 11.83 5.25 -27.22
C ARG A 461 11.02 5.86 -28.34
N LEU A 462 9.69 5.97 -28.14
CA LEU A 462 8.76 6.58 -29.07
C LEU A 462 8.76 8.10 -28.90
N LYS A 463 9.28 8.83 -29.86
CA LYS A 463 9.36 10.30 -29.86
C LYS A 463 8.34 10.95 -30.79
N LYS A 464 7.95 10.24 -31.87
CA LYS A 464 7.04 10.80 -32.86
C LYS A 464 5.63 10.93 -32.32
N ILE A 465 5.14 12.16 -32.25
CA ILE A 465 3.74 12.48 -31.92
C ILE A 465 2.93 12.44 -33.20
N PHE A 466 1.80 11.72 -33.20
CA PHE A 466 0.95 11.61 -34.37
C PHE A 466 0.22 12.93 -34.69
N ARG A 467 -0.18 13.09 -35.98
CA ARG A 467 -0.79 14.33 -36.49
C ARG A 467 -2.00 14.79 -35.66
N GLN A 468 -2.91 13.89 -35.34
CA GLN A 468 -4.11 14.20 -34.52
C GLN A 468 -3.70 14.67 -33.11
N ALA A 469 -2.69 14.05 -32.51
CA ALA A 469 -2.18 14.44 -31.20
C ALA A 469 -1.41 15.78 -31.24
N LYS A 470 -0.82 16.17 -32.38
CA LYS A 470 -0.18 17.50 -32.55
C LYS A 470 -1.15 18.65 -32.59
N GLU A 471 -2.42 18.40 -32.90
CA GLU A 471 -3.45 19.41 -32.90
C GLU A 471 -3.96 19.71 -31.49
N SER A 472 -3.75 18.79 -30.54
CA SER A 472 -4.10 18.94 -29.12
C SER A 472 -3.02 19.72 -28.36
N ASN A 473 -3.41 20.81 -27.73
CA ASN A 473 -2.52 21.56 -26.84
C ASN A 473 -2.24 20.80 -25.53
N ILE A 474 -3.06 19.83 -25.16
CA ILE A 474 -2.79 18.94 -24.03
C ILE A 474 -1.49 18.18 -24.29
N VAL A 475 -1.40 17.52 -25.43
CA VAL A 475 -0.21 16.73 -25.80
C VAL A 475 1.00 17.64 -26.01
N VAL A 476 0.84 18.72 -26.76
CA VAL A 476 1.95 19.68 -27.02
C VAL A 476 2.47 20.25 -25.69
N ASN A 477 1.59 20.67 -24.79
CA ASN A 477 2.00 21.24 -23.50
C ASN A 477 2.55 20.20 -22.54
N ALA A 478 2.10 18.94 -22.58
CA ALA A 478 2.73 17.86 -21.82
C ALA A 478 4.21 17.70 -22.20
N HIS A 479 4.53 17.65 -23.49
CA HIS A 479 5.92 17.58 -23.95
C HIS A 479 6.72 18.84 -23.60
N ARG A 480 6.15 20.05 -23.82
CA ARG A 480 6.80 21.31 -23.42
C ARG A 480 7.15 21.36 -21.94
N ILE A 481 6.18 20.96 -21.08
CA ILE A 481 6.40 20.91 -19.64
C ILE A 481 7.49 19.90 -19.29
N ASN A 482 7.48 18.74 -19.90
CA ASN A 482 8.52 17.74 -19.71
C ASN A 482 9.92 18.27 -20.07
N ASP A 483 10.01 19.05 -21.12
CA ASP A 483 11.26 19.71 -21.56
C ASP A 483 11.60 20.96 -20.71
N GLY A 484 10.78 21.29 -19.68
CA GLY A 484 10.98 22.48 -18.84
C GLY A 484 10.54 23.80 -19.48
N LEU A 485 9.83 23.70 -20.60
CA LEU A 485 9.30 24.86 -21.32
C LEU A 485 7.91 25.25 -20.78
N TYR A 486 7.67 26.56 -20.71
CA TYR A 486 6.38 27.08 -20.28
C TYR A 486 5.26 26.69 -21.26
N PRO A 487 4.10 26.19 -20.81
CA PRO A 487 3.02 25.77 -21.68
C PRO A 487 2.39 26.92 -22.48
N ILE A 488 1.83 26.59 -23.62
CA ILE A 488 1.04 27.51 -24.45
C ILE A 488 -0.37 27.58 -23.83
N LEU A 489 -0.78 28.78 -23.43
CA LEU A 489 -2.04 28.99 -22.68
C LEU A 489 -3.09 29.68 -23.53
N ASN A 490 -4.36 29.34 -23.28
CA ASN A 490 -5.55 30.10 -23.72
C ASN A 490 -5.67 30.33 -25.23
N GLN A 491 -5.24 29.39 -26.06
CA GLN A 491 -5.47 29.48 -27.50
C GLN A 491 -6.96 29.23 -27.83
N LYS A 492 -7.53 30.06 -28.69
CA LYS A 492 -8.91 29.93 -29.16
C LYS A 492 -9.12 28.57 -29.86
N ASN A 493 -10.25 27.91 -29.57
CA ASN A 493 -10.63 26.61 -30.13
C ASN A 493 -9.63 25.47 -29.85
N LYS A 494 -8.94 25.53 -28.72
CA LYS A 494 -8.02 24.49 -28.23
C LYS A 494 -8.54 23.92 -26.92
N ASP A 495 -7.80 22.98 -26.37
CA ASP A 495 -8.16 22.06 -25.27
C ASP A 495 -7.39 22.31 -23.98
N PHE A 496 -6.63 23.44 -23.87
CA PHE A 496 -5.76 23.73 -22.74
C PHE A 496 -5.89 25.19 -22.31
N PHE A 497 -6.39 25.43 -21.09
CA PHE A 497 -6.67 26.75 -20.59
C PHE A 497 -6.07 26.99 -19.21
N PHE A 498 -5.72 28.23 -18.93
CA PHE A 498 -5.34 28.72 -17.61
C PHE A 498 -6.28 29.85 -17.19
N ILE A 499 -6.84 29.72 -15.99
CA ILE A 499 -7.71 30.72 -15.38
C ILE A 499 -7.00 31.27 -14.13
N ASP A 500 -6.68 32.55 -14.16
CA ASP A 500 -6.01 33.22 -13.04
C ASP A 500 -6.97 33.33 -11.85
N SER A 501 -6.52 32.91 -10.68
CA SER A 501 -7.31 32.95 -9.46
C SER A 501 -6.39 33.04 -8.24
N ASN A 502 -6.67 33.99 -7.36
CA ASN A 502 -6.00 34.09 -6.07
C ASN A 502 -6.76 33.32 -4.98
N THR A 503 -6.17 33.23 -3.79
CA THR A 503 -6.74 32.52 -2.64
C THR A 503 -8.16 32.95 -2.25
N LYS A 504 -8.50 34.27 -2.44
CA LYS A 504 -9.83 34.81 -2.08
C LYS A 504 -10.93 34.36 -3.04
N ASN A 505 -10.60 34.21 -4.31
CA ASN A 505 -11.57 33.93 -5.37
C ASN A 505 -11.55 32.49 -5.84
N PHE A 506 -10.66 31.66 -5.34
CA PHE A 506 -10.46 30.29 -5.83
C PHE A 506 -11.71 29.44 -5.73
N GLU A 507 -12.34 29.36 -4.56
CA GLU A 507 -13.55 28.57 -4.34
C GLU A 507 -14.69 28.98 -5.28
N LYS A 508 -14.92 30.31 -5.37
CA LYS A 508 -15.93 30.88 -6.26
C LYS A 508 -15.67 30.50 -7.72
N ASN A 509 -14.42 30.66 -8.17
CA ASN A 509 -14.04 30.37 -9.55
C ASN A 509 -14.10 28.86 -9.84
N LEU A 510 -13.71 28.01 -8.89
CA LEU A 510 -13.81 26.56 -9.00
C LEU A 510 -15.27 26.13 -9.18
N LEU A 511 -16.16 26.59 -8.31
CA LEU A 511 -17.57 26.27 -8.35
C LEU A 511 -18.26 26.82 -9.62
N ASP A 512 -17.93 28.03 -10.03
CA ASP A 512 -18.44 28.65 -11.26
C ASP A 512 -18.04 27.80 -12.50
N LEU A 513 -16.80 27.33 -12.53
CA LEU A 513 -16.32 26.45 -13.59
C LEU A 513 -17.07 25.13 -13.62
N VAL A 514 -17.09 24.42 -12.50
CA VAL A 514 -17.63 23.06 -12.43
C VAL A 514 -19.16 23.05 -12.57
N LYS A 515 -19.85 24.01 -11.97
CA LYS A 515 -21.32 24.06 -11.90
C LYS A 515 -21.97 24.70 -13.12
N PHE A 516 -21.32 25.68 -13.74
CA PHE A 516 -21.97 26.50 -14.78
C PHE A 516 -21.16 26.55 -16.08
N ARG A 517 -19.90 26.98 -16.05
CA ARG A 517 -19.18 27.32 -17.30
C ARG A 517 -18.84 26.09 -18.13
N LEU A 518 -18.28 25.03 -17.52
CA LEU A 518 -17.90 23.83 -18.25
C LEU A 518 -19.15 23.04 -18.73
N PRO A 519 -20.18 22.82 -17.88
CA PRO A 519 -21.42 22.19 -18.34
C PRO A 519 -22.12 22.94 -19.47
N ASN A 520 -22.23 24.26 -19.34
CA ASN A 520 -22.95 25.05 -20.35
C ASN A 520 -22.23 25.12 -21.69
N TYR A 521 -20.88 25.30 -21.66
CA TYR A 521 -20.11 25.51 -22.88
C TYR A 521 -19.74 24.19 -23.59
N TYR A 522 -19.28 23.18 -22.80
CA TYR A 522 -18.80 21.91 -23.35
C TYR A 522 -19.80 20.77 -23.24
N LYS A 523 -20.99 21.01 -22.66
CA LYS A 523 -22.04 19.98 -22.43
C LYS A 523 -21.58 18.83 -21.57
N LEU A 524 -20.74 19.12 -20.56
CA LEU A 524 -20.18 18.15 -19.63
C LEU A 524 -21.09 17.97 -18.41
N ASP A 525 -21.25 16.74 -17.93
CA ASP A 525 -21.83 16.49 -16.62
C ASP A 525 -20.86 16.96 -15.53
N PRO A 526 -21.31 17.81 -14.54
CA PRO A 526 -20.44 18.36 -13.53
C PRO A 526 -19.84 17.30 -12.58
N ILE A 527 -20.49 16.14 -12.47
CA ILE A 527 -20.06 15.05 -11.56
C ILE A 527 -19.27 14.00 -12.32
N ASP A 528 -19.78 13.52 -13.46
CA ASP A 528 -19.18 12.38 -14.15
C ASP A 528 -18.02 12.78 -15.06
N ASP A 529 -18.17 13.84 -15.87
CA ASP A 529 -17.19 14.20 -16.91
C ASP A 529 -16.04 15.06 -16.41
N ILE A 530 -16.21 15.76 -15.27
CA ILE A 530 -15.19 16.65 -14.70
C ILE A 530 -14.49 15.96 -13.55
N GLN A 531 -13.15 15.89 -13.64
CA GLN A 531 -12.33 15.39 -12.55
C GLN A 531 -11.35 16.46 -12.05
N ILE A 532 -11.40 16.75 -10.77
CA ILE A 532 -10.44 17.67 -10.14
C ILE A 532 -9.24 16.84 -9.65
N LEU A 533 -8.04 17.22 -10.09
CA LEU A 533 -6.78 16.56 -9.72
C LEU A 533 -5.94 17.49 -8.84
N ALA A 534 -5.92 17.24 -7.52
CA ALA A 534 -5.17 18.06 -6.57
C ALA A 534 -3.80 17.45 -6.23
N PRO A 535 -2.76 18.28 -5.99
CA PRO A 535 -1.44 17.79 -5.62
C PRO A 535 -1.41 17.03 -4.29
N GLY A 536 -2.23 17.42 -3.30
CA GLY A 536 -2.21 16.87 -1.96
C GLY A 536 -3.58 16.62 -1.35
N LYS A 537 -3.61 15.85 -0.24
CA LYS A 537 -4.87 15.43 0.41
C LYS A 537 -5.36 16.45 1.46
N LYS A 538 -4.50 16.92 2.36
CA LYS A 538 -4.86 17.67 3.58
C LYS A 538 -4.62 19.19 3.53
N SER A 539 -4.12 19.73 2.42
CA SER A 539 -3.93 21.19 2.29
C SER A 539 -5.26 21.94 2.17
N LEU A 540 -5.24 23.27 2.34
CA LEU A 540 -6.43 24.12 2.17
C LEU A 540 -7.12 23.90 0.81
N TRP A 541 -6.33 23.72 -0.24
CA TRP A 541 -6.76 23.42 -1.61
C TRP A 541 -6.56 21.93 -1.97
N GLY A 542 -6.62 21.07 -0.94
CA GLY A 542 -6.44 19.63 -1.07
C GLY A 542 -7.76 18.89 -1.30
N VAL A 543 -7.63 17.61 -1.60
CA VAL A 543 -8.74 16.72 -1.96
C VAL A 543 -9.89 16.77 -0.95
N VAL A 544 -9.59 16.76 0.37
CA VAL A 544 -10.64 16.71 1.41
C VAL A 544 -11.53 17.95 1.35
N ASN A 545 -10.94 19.14 1.33
CA ASN A 545 -11.70 20.38 1.32
C ASN A 545 -12.44 20.60 0.00
N ILE A 546 -11.80 20.27 -1.13
CA ILE A 546 -12.45 20.38 -2.45
C ILE A 546 -13.63 19.40 -2.55
N ASN A 547 -13.51 18.19 -2.07
CA ASN A 547 -14.60 17.22 -2.04
C ASN A 547 -15.80 17.71 -1.23
N ASN A 548 -15.55 18.25 -0.03
CA ASN A 548 -16.61 18.82 0.81
C ASN A 548 -17.30 20.02 0.13
N LEU A 549 -16.51 20.89 -0.50
CA LEU A 549 -17.01 22.04 -1.24
C LEU A 549 -17.90 21.60 -2.41
N CYS A 550 -17.41 20.67 -3.23
CA CYS A 550 -18.15 20.15 -4.38
C CYS A 550 -19.41 19.40 -3.97
N GLN A 551 -19.33 18.51 -2.97
CA GLN A 551 -20.50 17.79 -2.47
C GLN A 551 -21.59 18.75 -2.00
N ASN A 552 -21.22 19.77 -1.22
CA ASN A 552 -22.19 20.74 -0.71
C ASN A 552 -22.84 21.58 -1.79
N GLU A 553 -22.15 21.88 -2.88
CA GLU A 553 -22.65 22.73 -3.95
C GLU A 553 -23.29 21.96 -5.12
N LEU A 554 -22.77 20.79 -5.47
CA LEU A 554 -23.26 20.01 -6.61
C LEU A 554 -24.35 19.01 -6.23
N ASN A 555 -24.27 18.46 -5.00
CA ASN A 555 -25.22 17.45 -4.53
C ASN A 555 -26.04 17.97 -3.34
N LYS A 556 -27.27 18.41 -3.63
CA LYS A 556 -28.23 18.89 -2.62
C LYS A 556 -29.21 17.79 -2.15
N ASN A 557 -28.93 16.54 -2.48
CA ASN A 557 -29.83 15.44 -2.10
C ASN A 557 -29.92 15.32 -0.57
N PRO A 558 -31.12 15.28 0.01
CA PRO A 558 -31.32 15.17 1.47
C PRO A 558 -31.09 13.74 1.98
N ASN A 559 -31.13 12.73 1.10
CA ASN A 559 -30.90 11.35 1.50
C ASN A 559 -29.38 11.15 1.70
N SER A 560 -28.99 11.02 2.96
CA SER A 560 -27.58 10.90 3.34
C SER A 560 -27.41 9.98 4.55
N ILE A 561 -26.22 9.39 4.64
CA ILE A 561 -25.76 8.59 5.77
C ILE A 561 -24.43 9.13 6.31
N LYS A 562 -24.25 9.13 7.62
CA LYS A 562 -22.99 9.55 8.26
C LYS A 562 -22.31 8.35 8.89
N ILE A 563 -21.13 8.00 8.40
CA ILE A 563 -20.31 6.89 8.91
C ILE A 563 -18.88 7.39 9.10
N ASN A 564 -18.29 7.12 10.27
CA ASN A 564 -16.89 7.46 10.60
C ASN A 564 -16.53 8.93 10.28
N ASN A 565 -17.37 9.88 10.67
CA ASN A 565 -17.21 11.32 10.38
C ASN A 565 -17.26 11.73 8.88
N LYS A 566 -17.56 10.81 7.97
CA LYS A 566 -17.83 11.11 6.57
C LYS A 566 -19.35 11.13 6.33
N ILE A 567 -19.81 12.04 5.48
CA ILE A 567 -21.20 12.12 5.05
C ILE A 567 -21.25 11.70 3.59
N PHE A 568 -22.04 10.68 3.29
CA PHE A 568 -22.32 10.25 1.94
C PHE A 568 -23.78 10.56 1.60
N LYS A 569 -24.03 11.11 0.43
CA LYS A 569 -25.36 11.45 -0.09
C LYS A 569 -25.67 10.61 -1.31
N LEU A 570 -26.94 10.34 -1.53
CA LEU A 570 -27.40 9.73 -2.79
C LEU A 570 -26.91 10.57 -3.97
N ASN A 571 -26.41 9.93 -5.02
CA ASN A 571 -25.75 10.51 -6.19
C ASN A 571 -24.34 11.10 -5.94
N ASP A 572 -23.70 10.89 -4.81
CA ASP A 572 -22.30 11.27 -4.64
C ASP A 572 -21.38 10.44 -5.55
N LYS A 573 -20.37 11.13 -6.11
CA LYS A 573 -19.24 10.48 -6.77
C LYS A 573 -18.28 9.97 -5.73
N VAL A 574 -18.02 8.67 -5.74
CA VAL A 574 -17.17 7.99 -4.75
C VAL A 574 -16.07 7.17 -5.43
N MET A 575 -15.01 6.88 -4.66
CA MET A 575 -13.90 6.04 -5.10
C MET A 575 -13.59 4.99 -4.04
N GLN A 576 -13.38 3.76 -4.46
CA GLN A 576 -12.79 2.71 -3.64
C GLN A 576 -11.33 3.04 -3.32
N VAL A 577 -10.93 2.95 -2.05
CA VAL A 577 -9.57 3.34 -1.63
C VAL A 577 -8.68 2.17 -1.21
N ARG A 578 -9.24 0.96 -1.21
CA ARG A 578 -8.54 -0.31 -1.00
C ARG A 578 -9.17 -1.39 -1.88
N ASN A 579 -8.39 -2.40 -2.26
CA ASN A 579 -8.98 -3.56 -2.91
C ASN A 579 -9.87 -4.31 -1.91
N ASN A 580 -11.07 -4.68 -2.35
CA ASN A 580 -11.97 -5.56 -1.60
C ASN A 580 -12.53 -6.62 -2.56
N TYR A 581 -12.04 -7.83 -2.43
CA TYR A 581 -12.38 -8.96 -3.30
C TYR A 581 -13.63 -9.71 -2.82
N ASP A 582 -14.11 -9.41 -1.61
CA ASP A 582 -15.29 -10.05 -1.01
C ASP A 582 -16.60 -9.37 -1.44
N LEU A 583 -16.50 -8.21 -2.07
CA LEU A 583 -17.65 -7.49 -2.59
C LEU A 583 -18.10 -8.13 -3.91
N ILE A 584 -19.31 -8.69 -3.89
CA ILE A 584 -19.90 -9.38 -5.04
C ILE A 584 -20.76 -8.41 -5.84
N SER A 585 -20.66 -8.49 -7.16
CA SER A 585 -21.54 -7.75 -8.07
C SER A 585 -22.99 -8.17 -7.89
N LEU A 586 -23.90 -7.20 -7.84
CA LEU A 586 -25.35 -7.42 -7.86
C LEU A 586 -25.89 -7.61 -9.27
N ASP A 587 -25.08 -7.37 -10.30
CA ASP A 587 -25.44 -7.57 -11.70
C ASP A 587 -25.12 -9.02 -12.11
N PRO A 588 -26.14 -9.84 -12.46
CA PRO A 588 -25.91 -11.23 -12.86
C PRO A 588 -25.10 -11.42 -14.15
N GLY A 589 -24.91 -10.36 -14.94
CA GLY A 589 -24.14 -10.36 -16.18
C GLY A 589 -22.66 -10.01 -16.02
N ASN A 590 -22.25 -9.52 -14.86
CA ASN A 590 -20.89 -9.09 -14.61
C ASN A 590 -20.16 -10.12 -13.74
N PHE A 591 -19.26 -10.88 -14.35
CA PHE A 591 -18.52 -11.98 -13.70
C PHE A 591 -17.29 -11.53 -12.89
N GLU A 592 -17.04 -10.24 -12.76
CA GLU A 592 -15.89 -9.75 -12.00
C GLU A 592 -16.27 -9.56 -10.51
N ASP A 593 -15.81 -10.49 -9.68
CA ASP A 593 -15.87 -10.35 -8.23
C ASP A 593 -14.82 -9.35 -7.74
N GLY A 594 -15.24 -8.49 -6.79
CA GLY A 594 -14.38 -7.53 -6.13
C GLY A 594 -14.39 -6.12 -6.73
N VAL A 595 -13.96 -5.17 -5.90
CA VAL A 595 -13.79 -3.75 -6.26
C VAL A 595 -12.35 -3.33 -5.96
N TYR A 596 -11.75 -2.57 -6.87
CA TYR A 596 -10.32 -2.25 -6.81
C TYR A 596 -10.05 -0.83 -6.34
N ASN A 597 -8.90 -0.65 -5.73
CA ASN A 597 -8.42 0.69 -5.36
C ASN A 597 -8.32 1.58 -6.61
N GLY A 598 -9.03 2.69 -6.56
CA GLY A 598 -9.13 3.64 -7.67
C GLY A 598 -10.44 3.55 -8.44
N ASP A 599 -11.26 2.51 -8.30
CA ASP A 599 -12.54 2.42 -8.99
C ASP A 599 -13.46 3.56 -8.53
N ILE A 600 -14.02 4.26 -9.51
CA ILE A 600 -14.94 5.38 -9.29
C ILE A 600 -16.34 4.96 -9.69
N GLY A 601 -17.31 5.35 -8.87
CA GLY A 601 -18.71 5.10 -9.10
C GLY A 601 -19.58 6.18 -8.47
N ARG A 602 -20.89 5.95 -8.57
CA ARG A 602 -21.93 6.83 -8.04
C ARG A 602 -22.78 6.07 -7.02
N ILE A 603 -23.13 6.69 -5.91
CA ILE A 603 -24.07 6.11 -4.93
C ILE A 603 -25.47 6.16 -5.53
N ILE A 604 -26.07 4.99 -5.76
CA ILE A 604 -27.39 4.84 -6.37
C ILE A 604 -28.51 4.52 -5.36
N ASP A 605 -28.15 4.07 -4.16
CA ASP A 605 -29.11 3.74 -3.10
C ASP A 605 -28.48 3.89 -1.70
N ILE A 606 -29.29 4.28 -0.71
CA ILE A 606 -28.89 4.41 0.69
C ILE A 606 -30.00 3.86 1.61
N ASP A 607 -29.72 2.76 2.29
CA ASP A 607 -30.56 2.19 3.34
C ASP A 607 -30.04 2.65 4.71
N LYS A 608 -30.76 3.58 5.36
CA LYS A 608 -30.38 4.12 6.68
C LYS A 608 -30.63 3.15 7.84
N GLU A 609 -31.61 2.25 7.69
CA GLU A 609 -31.96 1.31 8.75
C GLU A 609 -30.91 0.20 8.88
N ARG A 610 -30.43 -0.27 7.73
CA ARG A 610 -29.36 -1.28 7.65
C ARG A 610 -27.95 -0.71 7.66
N GLU A 611 -27.81 0.61 7.58
CA GLU A 611 -26.54 1.30 7.40
C GLU A 611 -25.76 0.77 6.16
N GLU A 612 -26.47 0.56 5.04
CA GLU A 612 -25.94 0.06 3.78
C GLU A 612 -26.07 1.11 2.67
N LEU A 613 -25.20 1.04 1.67
CA LEU A 613 -25.32 1.82 0.44
C LEU A 613 -24.93 0.99 -0.77
N LYS A 614 -25.50 1.35 -1.95
CA LYS A 614 -25.15 0.72 -3.23
C LYS A 614 -24.41 1.72 -4.10
N VAL A 615 -23.35 1.26 -4.71
CA VAL A 615 -22.51 2.02 -5.65
C VAL A 615 -22.58 1.35 -7.00
N GLU A 616 -22.92 2.14 -8.04
CA GLU A 616 -22.74 1.78 -9.43
C GLU A 616 -21.40 2.35 -9.90
N PHE A 617 -20.47 1.49 -10.22
CA PHE A 617 -19.16 1.86 -10.75
C PHE A 617 -19.28 2.15 -12.26
N TYR A 618 -18.37 3.00 -12.78
CA TYR A 618 -18.40 3.39 -14.20
C TYR A 618 -18.14 2.23 -15.19
N ASP A 619 -17.79 1.09 -14.69
CA ASP A 619 -17.71 -0.15 -15.47
C ASP A 619 -19.03 -0.94 -15.54
N GLY A 620 -20.08 -0.42 -14.93
CA GLY A 620 -21.37 -1.04 -14.86
C GLY A 620 -21.55 -2.01 -13.68
N ASN A 621 -20.49 -2.22 -12.86
CA ASN A 621 -20.58 -3.07 -11.69
C ASN A 621 -21.38 -2.38 -10.57
N ILE A 622 -22.42 -3.03 -10.06
CA ILE A 622 -23.24 -2.53 -8.94
C ILE A 622 -22.92 -3.38 -7.70
N VAL A 623 -22.51 -2.71 -6.63
CA VAL A 623 -22.07 -3.38 -5.39
C VAL A 623 -22.76 -2.80 -4.16
N SER A 624 -23.15 -3.66 -3.23
CA SER A 624 -23.69 -3.26 -1.92
C SER A 624 -22.58 -3.21 -0.87
N TYR A 625 -22.51 -2.08 -0.17
CA TYR A 625 -21.56 -1.82 0.91
C TYR A 625 -22.26 -1.86 2.26
N LYS A 626 -21.82 -2.74 3.13
CA LYS A 626 -22.22 -2.74 4.54
C LYS A 626 -21.42 -1.69 5.30
N LYS A 627 -21.87 -1.34 6.50
CA LYS A 627 -21.22 -0.37 7.39
C LYS A 627 -19.71 -0.56 7.52
N GLU A 628 -19.27 -1.80 7.60
CA GLU A 628 -17.85 -2.20 7.75
C GLU A 628 -17.02 -1.87 6.49
N ASP A 629 -17.64 -1.96 5.32
CA ASP A 629 -16.99 -1.76 4.01
C ASP A 629 -16.97 -0.29 3.58
N ILE A 630 -17.94 0.52 4.05
CA ILE A 630 -18.05 1.95 3.70
C ILE A 630 -16.80 2.76 4.12
N LYS A 631 -16.01 2.28 5.09
CA LYS A 631 -14.73 2.88 5.45
C LYS A 631 -13.75 2.94 4.27
N ASP A 632 -13.89 2.02 3.33
CA ASP A 632 -13.03 1.90 2.14
C ASP A 632 -13.54 2.74 0.94
N LEU A 633 -14.56 3.59 1.17
CA LEU A 633 -15.03 4.60 0.23
C LEU A 633 -14.58 6.01 0.65
N ASP A 634 -14.17 6.80 -0.34
CA ASP A 634 -13.93 8.26 -0.22
C ASP A 634 -14.76 9.00 -1.27
N LEU A 635 -15.13 10.26 -1.01
CA LEU A 635 -15.67 11.14 -2.04
C LEU A 635 -14.62 11.36 -3.14
N SER A 636 -15.02 11.46 -4.39
CA SER A 636 -14.11 11.53 -5.53
C SER A 636 -14.43 12.62 -6.57
N TYR A 637 -15.10 13.69 -6.19
CA TYR A 637 -15.18 14.92 -7.02
C TYR A 637 -13.76 15.47 -7.30
N ALA A 638 -12.89 15.39 -6.29
CA ALA A 638 -11.47 15.61 -6.41
C ALA A 638 -10.70 14.38 -5.90
N ILE A 639 -9.60 14.03 -6.59
CA ILE A 639 -8.65 12.99 -6.19
C ILE A 639 -7.22 13.53 -6.24
N THR A 640 -6.27 12.83 -5.63
CA THR A 640 -4.86 13.20 -5.78
C THR A 640 -4.36 12.80 -7.16
N ILE A 641 -3.39 13.53 -7.69
CA ILE A 641 -2.74 13.21 -8.97
C ILE A 641 -2.15 11.79 -8.93
N HIS A 642 -1.61 11.34 -7.81
CA HIS A 642 -1.12 9.94 -7.67
C HIS A 642 -2.25 8.91 -7.87
N LYS A 643 -3.45 9.17 -7.33
CA LYS A 643 -4.61 8.27 -7.50
C LYS A 643 -5.22 8.30 -8.89
N SER A 644 -4.87 9.28 -9.72
CA SER A 644 -5.34 9.35 -11.11
C SER A 644 -4.46 8.56 -12.09
N GLN A 645 -3.34 8.00 -11.64
CA GLN A 645 -2.48 7.16 -12.48
C GLN A 645 -3.26 5.94 -13.00
N GLY A 646 -3.04 5.56 -14.25
CA GLY A 646 -3.79 4.52 -14.93
C GLY A 646 -5.24 4.90 -15.33
N SER A 647 -5.70 6.12 -14.98
CA SER A 647 -7.04 6.62 -15.33
C SER A 647 -6.96 7.76 -16.34
N GLU A 648 -8.03 7.95 -17.11
CA GLU A 648 -8.20 9.10 -18.01
C GLU A 648 -9.60 9.69 -17.83
N PHE A 649 -9.72 11.01 -17.99
CA PHE A 649 -10.94 11.75 -17.78
C PHE A 649 -11.19 12.71 -18.96
N ASP A 650 -12.44 12.96 -19.31
CA ASP A 650 -12.78 13.85 -20.40
C ASP A 650 -12.33 15.28 -20.13
N CYS A 651 -12.59 15.79 -18.94
CA CYS A 651 -12.16 17.12 -18.49
C CYS A 651 -11.38 17.00 -17.18
N VAL A 652 -10.18 17.56 -17.15
CA VAL A 652 -9.32 17.61 -15.96
C VAL A 652 -9.16 19.07 -15.51
N LEU A 653 -9.51 19.34 -14.25
CA LEU A 653 -9.27 20.62 -13.60
C LEU A 653 -8.16 20.49 -12.56
N ILE A 654 -7.11 21.30 -12.66
CA ILE A 654 -5.94 21.22 -11.80
C ILE A 654 -5.78 22.52 -11.00
N PRO A 655 -5.89 22.46 -9.65
CA PRO A 655 -5.62 23.60 -8.78
C PRO A 655 -4.14 23.98 -8.82
N MET A 656 -3.83 25.21 -9.28
CA MET A 656 -2.50 25.80 -9.29
C MET A 656 -2.32 26.70 -8.06
N MET A 657 -2.39 26.11 -6.86
CA MET A 657 -2.37 26.79 -5.58
C MET A 657 -1.20 26.29 -4.71
N ASN A 658 -0.89 27.03 -3.65
CA ASN A 658 0.18 26.63 -2.72
C ASN A 658 -0.08 25.25 -2.11
N ALA A 659 0.92 24.40 -2.20
CA ALA A 659 0.98 23.07 -1.59
C ALA A 659 2.40 22.83 -1.07
N ALA A 660 2.65 21.67 -0.46
CA ALA A 660 4.00 21.30 -0.03
C ALA A 660 4.97 21.36 -1.23
N TYR A 661 6.15 21.98 -1.03
CA TYR A 661 7.13 22.23 -2.10
C TYR A 661 7.49 20.99 -2.91
N MET A 662 7.61 19.84 -2.25
CA MET A 662 7.92 18.55 -2.88
C MET A 662 6.84 18.07 -3.86
N LEU A 663 5.58 18.50 -3.66
CA LEU A 663 4.45 18.18 -4.55
C LEU A 663 4.36 19.15 -5.75
N LEU A 664 5.07 20.26 -5.73
CA LEU A 664 5.04 21.25 -6.80
C LEU A 664 6.21 21.01 -7.77
N ASN A 665 6.22 19.85 -8.43
CA ASN A 665 7.25 19.45 -9.37
C ASN A 665 6.68 19.18 -10.77
N ARG A 666 7.59 19.09 -11.74
CA ARG A 666 7.31 18.94 -13.16
C ARG A 666 6.56 17.64 -13.50
N ASN A 667 7.00 16.51 -12.95
CA ASN A 667 6.43 15.19 -13.23
C ASN A 667 5.00 15.07 -12.71
N LEU A 668 4.71 15.70 -11.54
CA LEU A 668 3.34 15.74 -11.02
C LEU A 668 2.42 16.51 -11.98
N LEU A 669 2.85 17.67 -12.47
CA LEU A 669 2.08 18.47 -13.42
C LEU A 669 1.92 17.73 -14.75
N TYR A 670 2.98 17.14 -15.27
CA TYR A 670 2.96 16.32 -16.48
C TYR A 670 1.96 15.17 -16.35
N THR A 671 2.03 14.40 -15.26
CA THR A 671 1.11 13.30 -15.01
C THR A 671 -0.35 13.77 -14.94
N ALA A 672 -0.62 14.90 -14.26
CA ALA A 672 -1.98 15.43 -14.17
C ALA A 672 -2.55 15.84 -15.52
N ILE A 673 -1.77 16.51 -16.35
CA ILE A 673 -2.18 16.97 -17.69
C ILE A 673 -2.44 15.78 -18.61
N THR A 674 -1.59 14.75 -18.56
CA THR A 674 -1.72 13.55 -19.39
C THR A 674 -2.91 12.66 -19.01
N ARG A 675 -3.64 12.97 -17.93
CA ARG A 675 -4.90 12.30 -17.57
C ARG A 675 -6.12 12.83 -18.34
N ALA A 676 -5.99 13.94 -19.06
CA ALA A 676 -7.10 14.54 -19.79
C ALA A 676 -7.20 14.00 -21.22
N LYS A 677 -8.44 13.64 -21.62
CA LYS A 677 -8.78 13.24 -23.00
C LYS A 677 -9.13 14.44 -23.89
N LYS A 678 -9.99 15.36 -23.39
CA LYS A 678 -10.60 16.42 -24.19
C LYS A 678 -10.28 17.83 -23.74
N LEU A 679 -10.10 18.04 -22.41
CA LEU A 679 -9.96 19.39 -21.87
C LEU A 679 -9.10 19.43 -20.61
N VAL A 680 -8.17 20.41 -20.53
CA VAL A 680 -7.42 20.75 -19.32
C VAL A 680 -7.69 22.17 -18.92
N ILE A 681 -8.06 22.37 -17.66
CA ILE A 681 -8.20 23.68 -17.01
C ILE A 681 -7.20 23.77 -15.86
N LEU A 682 -6.26 24.69 -15.93
CA LEU A 682 -5.40 25.08 -14.82
C LEU A 682 -6.05 26.28 -14.10
N LEU A 683 -6.39 26.13 -12.82
CA LEU A 683 -7.05 27.19 -12.04
C LEU A 683 -6.14 27.63 -10.90
N GLY A 684 -5.72 28.88 -10.86
CA GLY A 684 -4.94 29.43 -9.75
C GLY A 684 -3.86 30.41 -10.17
N GLU A 685 -2.70 30.37 -9.52
CA GLU A 685 -1.64 31.38 -9.66
C GLU A 685 -0.59 30.97 -10.72
N LYS A 686 -0.30 31.86 -11.67
CA LYS A 686 0.76 31.64 -12.69
C LYS A 686 2.14 31.39 -12.06
N ARG A 687 2.37 31.93 -10.84
CA ARG A 687 3.61 31.71 -10.08
C ARG A 687 3.81 30.22 -9.77
N ILE A 688 2.75 29.53 -9.35
CA ILE A 688 2.80 28.10 -9.03
C ILE A 688 3.05 27.28 -10.30
N LEU A 689 2.36 27.58 -11.42
CA LEU A 689 2.63 26.93 -12.69
C LEU A 689 4.10 27.08 -13.12
N LYS A 690 4.66 28.30 -13.03
CA LYS A 690 6.08 28.53 -13.34
C LYS A 690 7.01 27.73 -12.42
N GLN A 691 6.68 27.66 -11.13
CA GLN A 691 7.43 26.89 -10.14
C GLN A 691 7.43 25.41 -10.50
N MET A 692 6.26 24.81 -10.79
CA MET A 692 6.15 23.39 -11.15
C MET A 692 6.94 23.05 -12.42
N VAL A 693 6.85 23.88 -13.47
CA VAL A 693 7.59 23.67 -14.73
C VAL A 693 9.12 23.72 -14.50
N ARG A 694 9.59 24.63 -13.65
CA ARG A 694 11.04 24.78 -13.36
C ARG A 694 11.57 23.74 -12.39
N ASN A 695 10.72 23.26 -11.49
CA ASN A 695 11.11 22.31 -10.46
C ASN A 695 11.25 20.91 -11.06
N ASN A 696 12.47 20.57 -11.45
CA ASN A 696 12.85 19.23 -11.91
C ASN A 696 13.42 18.37 -10.77
N ASN A 697 13.25 18.79 -9.54
CA ASN A 697 13.60 17.97 -8.39
C ASN A 697 12.57 16.81 -8.31
N GLU A 698 12.77 15.83 -9.17
CA GLU A 698 12.34 14.49 -8.83
C GLU A 698 12.99 14.21 -7.48
N SER A 699 12.21 13.71 -6.53
CA SER A 699 12.82 13.09 -5.36
C SER A 699 13.79 12.04 -5.91
N LYS A 700 15.09 12.33 -5.87
CA LYS A 700 16.11 11.37 -6.34
C LYS A 700 15.97 10.16 -5.46
N ARG A 701 15.23 9.18 -5.94
CA ARG A 701 15.14 7.90 -5.27
C ARG A 701 16.52 7.26 -5.27
N LEU A 702 16.95 6.83 -4.11
CA LEU A 702 18.18 6.05 -4.00
C LEU A 702 17.81 4.60 -4.35
N THR A 703 18.12 4.24 -5.60
CA THR A 703 17.97 2.90 -6.15
C THR A 703 19.31 2.48 -6.72
N ASN A 704 19.62 1.21 -6.69
CA ASN A 704 20.85 0.66 -7.25
C ASN A 704 20.56 -0.46 -8.28
N LEU A 705 19.33 -0.56 -8.78
CA LEU A 705 18.94 -1.57 -9.75
C LEU A 705 19.81 -1.49 -11.02
N SER A 706 19.99 -0.28 -11.57
CA SER A 706 20.84 -0.08 -12.75
C SER A 706 22.31 -0.46 -12.51
N PHE A 707 22.82 -0.20 -11.30
CA PHE A 707 24.15 -0.64 -10.89
C PHE A 707 24.25 -2.17 -10.89
N TRP A 708 23.30 -2.87 -10.24
CA TRP A 708 23.31 -4.33 -10.22
C TRP A 708 23.21 -4.96 -11.60
N ILE A 709 22.36 -4.43 -12.49
CA ILE A 709 22.23 -4.93 -13.87
C ILE A 709 23.55 -4.78 -14.64
N LYS A 710 24.23 -3.63 -14.51
CA LYS A 710 25.52 -3.38 -15.16
C LYS A 710 26.62 -4.30 -14.65
N GLU A 711 26.74 -4.44 -13.33
CA GLU A 711 27.69 -5.36 -12.69
C GLU A 711 27.49 -6.81 -13.17
N LEU A 712 26.24 -7.28 -13.23
CA LEU A 712 25.92 -8.62 -13.72
C LEU A 712 26.24 -8.77 -15.21
N SER A 713 25.96 -7.76 -16.03
CA SER A 713 26.27 -7.77 -17.45
C SER A 713 27.80 -7.82 -17.69
N GLU A 714 28.57 -7.05 -16.93
CA GLU A 714 30.04 -7.09 -17.01
C GLU A 714 30.59 -8.43 -16.54
N ALA A 715 30.09 -8.97 -15.42
CA ALA A 715 30.50 -10.28 -14.93
C ALA A 715 30.23 -11.40 -15.95
N LEU A 716 29.08 -11.35 -16.61
CA LEU A 716 28.74 -12.31 -17.69
C LEU A 716 29.64 -12.14 -18.93
N LYS A 717 29.96 -10.92 -19.33
CA LYS A 717 30.92 -10.65 -20.42
C LYS A 717 32.31 -11.22 -20.11
N TRP A 718 32.80 -11.03 -18.87
CA TRP A 718 34.06 -11.60 -18.41
C TRP A 718 34.04 -13.13 -18.37
N LEU A 719 32.94 -13.74 -17.91
CA LEU A 719 32.72 -15.19 -17.93
C LEU A 719 32.74 -15.75 -19.36
N MET A 720 32.12 -15.08 -20.34
CA MET A 720 32.12 -15.48 -21.74
C MET A 720 33.51 -15.37 -22.37
N ILE A 721 34.21 -14.27 -22.11
CA ILE A 721 35.62 -14.07 -22.62
C ILE A 721 36.51 -15.16 -22.02
N TYR A 722 36.33 -15.46 -20.72
CA TYR A 722 37.11 -16.48 -20.05
C TYR A 722 36.80 -17.90 -20.57
N TYR A 723 35.54 -18.21 -20.83
CA TYR A 723 35.11 -19.49 -21.42
C TYR A 723 35.63 -19.65 -22.83
N PHE A 724 35.58 -18.59 -23.62
CA PHE A 724 36.17 -18.56 -24.99
C PHE A 724 37.68 -18.78 -24.94
N TRP A 725 38.39 -18.14 -24.01
CA TRP A 725 39.81 -18.31 -23.79
C TRP A 725 40.15 -19.74 -23.32
N MET A 726 39.36 -20.36 -22.49
CA MET A 726 39.48 -21.77 -22.09
C MET A 726 39.32 -22.71 -23.30
N ILE A 727 38.31 -22.47 -24.14
CA ILE A 727 38.13 -23.26 -25.37
C ILE A 727 39.35 -23.15 -26.30
N ILE A 728 39.88 -21.93 -26.49
CA ILE A 728 41.10 -21.71 -27.26
C ILE A 728 42.28 -22.44 -26.63
N CYS A 729 42.50 -22.32 -25.33
CA CYS A 729 43.57 -23.01 -24.63
C CYS A 729 43.42 -24.56 -24.71
N ALA A 730 42.21 -25.08 -24.59
CA ALA A 730 41.91 -26.51 -24.76
C ALA A 730 42.18 -26.99 -26.23
N PHE A 731 41.85 -26.14 -27.23
CA PHE A 731 42.11 -26.43 -28.63
C PHE A 731 43.60 -26.46 -28.93
N PHE A 732 44.39 -25.52 -28.39
CA PHE A 732 45.84 -25.50 -28.53
C PHE A 732 46.53 -26.59 -27.72
N ALA A 733 46.04 -26.97 -26.55
CA ALA A 733 46.54 -28.09 -25.77
C ALA A 733 46.32 -29.45 -26.49
N ARG A 734 45.19 -29.61 -27.21
CA ARG A 734 44.88 -30.78 -28.03
C ARG A 734 45.78 -30.92 -29.24
N LYS A 735 46.31 -29.80 -29.77
CA LYS A 735 47.21 -29.76 -30.93
C LYS A 735 48.68 -29.99 -30.57
N ARG A 736 49.09 -29.78 -29.29
CA ARG A 736 50.42 -30.11 -28.72
C ARG A 736 50.33 -31.30 -27.80
N ARG A 737 50.61 -32.49 -28.32
CA ARG A 737 50.73 -33.71 -27.50
C ARG A 737 51.79 -33.50 -26.41
N GLY A 738 51.33 -33.36 -25.14
CA GLY A 738 52.11 -33.50 -23.93
C GLY A 738 52.89 -32.26 -23.51
N LYS A 739 52.42 -31.57 -22.53
CA LYS A 739 52.97 -30.91 -21.32
C LYS A 739 52.20 -29.62 -20.95
N ASN A 740 51.77 -29.58 -19.70
CA ASN A 740 51.29 -28.48 -18.86
C ASN A 740 49.80 -28.25 -18.77
N PHE A 741 49.17 -29.05 -17.92
CA PHE A 741 47.83 -28.82 -17.34
C PHE A 741 47.78 -27.72 -16.28
N SER A 742 48.88 -27.03 -15.98
CA SER A 742 48.95 -26.03 -14.91
C SER A 742 48.08 -24.79 -15.20
N CYS A 743 48.04 -24.30 -16.42
CA CYS A 743 47.19 -23.15 -16.80
C CYS A 743 45.69 -23.42 -16.69
N VAL A 744 45.22 -24.65 -17.02
CA VAL A 744 43.83 -25.05 -16.90
C VAL A 744 43.41 -25.17 -15.42
N LYS A 745 44.33 -25.64 -14.55
CA LYS A 745 44.08 -25.78 -13.12
C LYS A 745 43.99 -24.45 -12.37
N ILE A 746 44.83 -23.48 -12.73
CA ILE A 746 44.77 -22.10 -12.19
C ILE A 746 43.52 -21.39 -12.68
N ALA A 747 43.14 -21.60 -13.93
CA ALA A 747 41.93 -21.08 -14.51
C ALA A 747 40.68 -21.62 -13.79
N PHE A 748 40.63 -22.92 -13.47
CA PHE A 748 39.52 -23.57 -12.73
C PHE A 748 39.43 -23.08 -11.28
N GLN A 749 40.55 -22.86 -10.61
CA GLN A 749 40.59 -22.31 -9.24
C GLN A 749 40.07 -20.85 -9.20
N ASN A 750 40.44 -20.01 -10.17
CA ASN A 750 39.95 -18.64 -10.26
C ASN A 750 38.46 -18.56 -10.63
N LEU A 751 37.93 -19.51 -11.43
CA LEU A 751 36.49 -19.61 -11.72
C LEU A 751 35.67 -19.96 -10.48
N ILE A 752 36.16 -20.92 -9.66
CA ILE A 752 35.52 -21.27 -8.40
C ILE A 752 35.52 -20.07 -7.45
N MET A 753 36.59 -19.29 -7.38
CA MET A 753 36.64 -18.05 -6.60
C MET A 753 35.67 -16.98 -7.10
N LEU A 754 35.56 -16.79 -8.41
CA LEU A 754 34.62 -15.84 -9.03
C LEU A 754 33.16 -16.27 -8.85
N THR A 755 32.85 -17.56 -9.01
CA THR A 755 31.51 -18.09 -8.76
C THR A 755 31.13 -18.11 -7.27
N MET A 756 32.11 -18.26 -6.37
CA MET A 756 31.90 -18.11 -4.95
C MET A 756 31.64 -16.64 -4.54
N ASN A 757 32.31 -15.67 -5.17
CA ASN A 757 32.07 -14.25 -4.92
C ASN A 757 30.75 -13.73 -5.53
N LEU A 758 30.17 -14.42 -6.51
CA LEU A 758 28.84 -14.10 -7.06
C LEU A 758 27.68 -14.75 -6.28
N LYS A 759 27.97 -15.65 -5.34
CA LYS A 759 26.97 -16.27 -4.45
C LYS A 759 26.81 -15.57 -3.09
N PHE A 760 27.56 -14.48 -2.84
CA PHE A 760 27.43 -13.71 -1.59
C PHE A 760 26.91 -12.30 -1.83
#